data_025e4da2c818b0581d2590496a0ec6d1
#
_entry.id   025e4da2c818b0581d2590496a0ec6d1
#
_cell.length_a   1.000
_cell.length_b   1.000
_cell.length_c   1.000
_cell.angle_alpha   90.00
_cell.angle_beta   90.00
_cell.angle_gamma   90.00
#
_symmetry.space_group_name_H-M   'P 1'
#
loop_
_entity.id
_entity.type
_entity.pdbx_description
1 polymer ?
#
loop_
_entity_poly.entity_id
_entity_poly.type
_entity_poly.pdbx_seq_one_letter_code
_entity_poly.pdbx_strand_id
1 'polypeptide(L)'
;MQPQLCSRCKKNVAVVFITRMENGKNINEGLCLKCAKNLGLPQVNEMMQRMGITDEDLDNISNEMMSAFGGAENLEGIDAPDGDDEEDGKTATFPFLGRLFGGQNSDAPAPADGAADGPGRAERGKKNDKAAKHKFLDSYCINLSQRARDGKLDAVIGRDEEIERVVQILNRRQKNNPCLIGEPGVGKTAIAEGLAQRIAAGEVPFKLRSKEVYLLDLTALVAGTQFRGQFESRMKGLIEEIRKLGNIILVIDEVHNIVGAGDAEGSMNAANILKPALSRGEIQVIGATTFNEYRKHIEKDTALERRFQPVTVNEPSMEDTLKILKGIAHYYESFHGVKIPDGILRQAVVLSERYITDRFLPDKAIDLIDEACSDMNLHDKNINRRMELRRELDDYAKERELLEAETENPDFERLAELKSLELQAQSELDGLCAQGDPELTMDNLARVIELWTKIPASRIREAEFKRLSELADRLKKHIIGQDEAVDAVAAAIRRGRVGISPKHKPVSFIFVGPTGVGKTELVKQLAADLFDSPDSLIRLDMSEFMEKHSVSRLVGSPPGYVGYDEAGQLTEKIRRKPYAVILFDEIEKAHPDVLNVLLQILDDGEVTDAHGRKVNFENTVIVMTSNAGSDRKEGSVGFGRSVSEQNRERIMKALGEFLRPEFINRVDEIICFNRLDEKNFVAIARIMLDELAASLKEKGFIFTYDDAVAAYLANKSYSLTYGARNLRRTIQKELEAVIAMRIIDSYDHPVTQLRAVMKDGAIDLLSL
;
A
#
# COMPACT_ATOMS: atom_id res chain seq x y z
N MET A 1 24.36 0.12 -31.41
CA MET A 1 25.74 -0.03 -31.94
C MET A 1 25.64 -0.59 -33.35
N GLN A 2 26.22 0.06 -34.33
CA GLN A 2 26.27 -0.48 -35.70
C GLN A 2 27.29 -1.62 -35.76
N PRO A 3 27.06 -2.68 -36.50
CA PRO A 3 28.01 -3.79 -36.64
C PRO A 3 29.29 -3.32 -37.34
N GLN A 4 30.43 -3.54 -36.68
CA GLN A 4 31.75 -3.23 -37.24
C GLN A 4 32.45 -4.51 -37.67
N LEU A 5 33.25 -4.43 -38.75
CA LEU A 5 34.09 -5.54 -39.19
C LEU A 5 35.31 -5.72 -38.26
N CYS A 6 35.76 -6.96 -38.11
CA CYS A 6 36.92 -7.29 -37.29
C CYS A 6 38.16 -6.53 -37.74
N SER A 7 38.81 -5.79 -36.84
CA SER A 7 39.99 -4.94 -37.13
C SER A 7 41.16 -5.74 -37.71
N ARG A 8 41.25 -7.05 -37.41
CA ARG A 8 42.35 -7.92 -37.88
C ARG A 8 42.08 -8.61 -39.21
N CYS A 9 40.97 -9.33 -39.34
CA CYS A 9 40.73 -10.10 -40.58
C CYS A 9 39.91 -9.34 -41.61
N LYS A 10 39.20 -8.28 -41.21
CA LYS A 10 38.29 -7.45 -42.03
C LYS A 10 37.26 -8.26 -42.86
N LYS A 11 37.02 -9.52 -42.45
CA LYS A 11 36.09 -10.42 -43.13
C LYS A 11 34.83 -10.72 -42.31
N ASN A 12 34.97 -10.81 -41.01
CA ASN A 12 33.89 -11.22 -40.10
C ASN A 12 33.48 -10.08 -39.17
N VAL A 13 32.26 -10.07 -38.66
CA VAL A 13 31.76 -9.06 -37.74
C VAL A 13 32.52 -9.11 -36.42
N ALA A 14 32.85 -7.96 -35.84
CA ALA A 14 33.50 -7.84 -34.54
C ALA A 14 32.52 -8.14 -33.43
N VAL A 15 32.90 -9.06 -32.53
CA VAL A 15 32.06 -9.54 -31.39
C VAL A 15 32.74 -9.28 -30.05
N VAL A 16 34.06 -9.26 -30.02
CA VAL A 16 34.89 -9.03 -28.84
C VAL A 16 35.62 -7.73 -28.99
N PHE A 17 35.42 -6.80 -28.08
CA PHE A 17 36.08 -5.49 -28.07
C PHE A 17 37.14 -5.49 -26.95
N ILE A 18 38.37 -5.14 -27.34
CA ILE A 18 39.50 -5.04 -26.38
C ILE A 18 40.10 -3.64 -26.47
N THR A 19 40.45 -3.10 -25.31
CA THR A 19 41.19 -1.84 -25.21
C THR A 19 42.68 -2.15 -25.02
N ARG A 20 43.52 -1.73 -25.93
CA ARG A 20 44.96 -1.91 -25.85
C ARG A 20 45.66 -0.56 -25.72
N MET A 21 46.64 -0.48 -24.83
CA MET A 21 47.48 0.71 -24.71
C MET A 21 48.67 0.60 -25.69
N GLU A 22 48.73 1.48 -26.67
CA GLU A 22 49.87 1.58 -27.59
C GLU A 22 50.30 3.04 -27.63
N ASN A 23 51.60 3.29 -27.34
CA ASN A 23 52.18 4.63 -27.29
C ASN A 23 51.46 5.66 -26.40
N GLY A 24 50.86 5.21 -25.29
CA GLY A 24 50.19 6.08 -24.32
C GLY A 24 48.76 6.52 -24.72
N LYS A 25 48.20 5.93 -25.80
CA LYS A 25 46.82 6.13 -26.21
C LYS A 25 46.05 4.82 -26.11
N ASN A 26 44.83 4.89 -25.60
CA ASN A 26 43.90 3.75 -25.61
C ASN A 26 43.34 3.56 -27.00
N ILE A 27 43.59 2.39 -27.59
CA ILE A 27 43.02 2.01 -28.91
C ILE A 27 42.00 0.89 -28.63
N ASN A 28 40.77 1.09 -29.06
CA ASN A 28 39.71 0.08 -28.98
C ASN A 28 39.70 -0.75 -30.27
N GLU A 29 40.00 -2.05 -30.16
CA GLU A 29 39.98 -2.97 -31.28
C GLU A 29 38.79 -3.93 -31.16
N GLY A 30 37.97 -4.02 -32.25
CA GLY A 30 36.88 -5.01 -32.34
C GLY A 30 37.40 -6.26 -33.07
N LEU A 31 37.26 -7.44 -32.47
CA LEU A 31 37.73 -8.73 -32.97
C LEU A 31 36.57 -9.70 -33.22
N CYS A 32 36.62 -10.51 -34.30
CA CYS A 32 35.74 -11.65 -34.44
C CYS A 32 36.20 -12.81 -33.53
N LEU A 33 35.31 -13.75 -33.22
CA LEU A 33 35.59 -14.88 -32.32
C LEU A 33 36.83 -15.67 -32.72
N LYS A 34 37.05 -15.91 -34.01
CA LYS A 34 38.24 -16.63 -34.55
C LYS A 34 39.54 -15.86 -34.32
N CYS A 35 39.53 -14.54 -34.53
CA CYS A 35 40.69 -13.70 -34.26
C CYS A 35 40.95 -13.51 -32.77
N ALA A 36 39.92 -13.46 -31.93
CA ALA A 36 40.04 -13.39 -30.49
C ALA A 36 40.63 -14.68 -29.90
N LYS A 37 40.23 -15.86 -30.40
CA LYS A 37 40.83 -17.17 -30.06
C LYS A 37 42.32 -17.21 -30.41
N ASN A 38 42.67 -16.83 -31.64
CA ASN A 38 44.04 -16.84 -32.11
C ASN A 38 44.96 -15.86 -31.36
N LEU A 39 44.41 -14.87 -30.67
CA LEU A 39 45.13 -13.98 -29.77
C LEU A 39 45.40 -14.58 -28.39
N GLY A 40 44.81 -15.74 -28.10
CA GLY A 40 45.01 -16.43 -26.82
C GLY A 40 44.37 -15.74 -25.63
N LEU A 41 43.30 -14.97 -25.81
CA LEU A 41 42.59 -14.28 -24.74
C LEU A 41 42.05 -15.32 -23.74
N PRO A 42 42.48 -15.33 -22.45
CA PRO A 42 42.14 -16.38 -21.49
C PRO A 42 40.62 -16.57 -21.31
N GLN A 43 39.90 -15.45 -21.25
CA GLN A 43 38.44 -15.44 -21.06
C GLN A 43 37.67 -16.06 -22.25
N VAL A 44 38.16 -15.83 -23.48
CA VAL A 44 37.56 -16.38 -24.71
C VAL A 44 37.85 -17.87 -24.83
N ASN A 45 39.09 -18.29 -24.51
CA ASN A 45 39.47 -19.71 -24.52
C ASN A 45 38.74 -20.54 -23.46
N GLU A 46 38.59 -20.00 -22.26
CA GLU A 46 37.86 -20.67 -21.16
C GLU A 46 36.37 -20.81 -21.49
N MET A 47 35.77 -19.76 -22.09
CA MET A 47 34.39 -19.77 -22.54
C MET A 47 34.15 -20.81 -23.64
N MET A 48 35.09 -20.93 -24.59
CA MET A 48 35.00 -21.91 -25.69
C MET A 48 35.17 -23.33 -25.23
N GLN A 49 36.07 -23.58 -24.26
CA GLN A 49 36.24 -24.91 -23.64
C GLN A 49 35.00 -25.33 -22.84
N ARG A 50 34.38 -24.44 -22.10
CA ARG A 50 33.13 -24.71 -21.37
C ARG A 50 31.96 -25.03 -22.31
N MET A 51 31.95 -24.48 -23.52
CA MET A 51 30.84 -24.67 -24.47
C MET A 51 31.10 -25.76 -25.51
N GLY A 52 32.28 -26.40 -25.54
CA GLY A 52 32.62 -27.46 -26.47
C GLY A 52 32.62 -27.03 -27.93
N ILE A 53 32.87 -25.73 -28.24
CA ILE A 53 32.82 -25.16 -29.58
C ILE A 53 34.09 -25.52 -30.35
N THR A 54 33.95 -26.19 -31.50
CA THR A 54 35.04 -26.55 -32.39
C THR A 54 35.41 -25.43 -33.38
N ASP A 55 36.53 -25.56 -34.10
CA ASP A 55 36.92 -24.56 -35.10
C ASP A 55 35.94 -24.50 -36.29
N GLU A 56 35.31 -25.61 -36.65
CA GLU A 56 34.27 -25.67 -37.68
C GLU A 56 32.98 -24.95 -37.25
N ASP A 57 32.62 -25.03 -35.97
CA ASP A 57 31.48 -24.31 -35.43
C ASP A 57 31.70 -22.79 -35.44
N LEU A 58 32.94 -22.33 -35.24
CA LEU A 58 33.28 -20.91 -35.34
C LEU A 58 33.13 -20.35 -36.76
N ASP A 59 33.46 -21.14 -37.77
CA ASP A 59 33.27 -20.73 -39.16
C ASP A 59 31.78 -20.69 -39.53
N ASN A 60 30.97 -21.65 -39.04
CA ASN A 60 29.52 -21.65 -39.23
C ASN A 60 28.86 -20.45 -38.54
N ILE A 61 29.20 -20.16 -37.29
CA ILE A 61 28.70 -19.01 -36.53
C ILE A 61 29.08 -17.69 -37.20
N SER A 62 30.31 -17.60 -37.73
CA SER A 62 30.76 -16.40 -38.45
C SER A 62 30.00 -16.19 -39.75
N ASN A 63 29.68 -17.24 -40.47
CA ASN A 63 28.93 -17.20 -41.72
C ASN A 63 27.45 -16.87 -41.49
N GLU A 64 26.84 -17.42 -40.44
CA GLU A 64 25.45 -17.10 -40.03
C GLU A 64 25.36 -15.62 -39.62
N MET A 65 26.32 -15.12 -38.85
CA MET A 65 26.38 -13.70 -38.50
C MET A 65 26.51 -12.79 -39.74
N MET A 66 27.34 -13.15 -40.69
CA MET A 66 27.48 -12.36 -41.94
C MET A 66 26.19 -12.39 -42.77
N SER A 67 25.51 -13.51 -42.84
CA SER A 67 24.23 -13.62 -43.55
C SER A 67 23.10 -12.83 -42.87
N ALA A 68 23.10 -12.78 -41.56
CA ALA A 68 22.11 -12.02 -40.76
C ALA A 68 22.27 -10.49 -40.93
N PHE A 69 23.46 -10.02 -41.25
CA PHE A 69 23.76 -8.58 -41.46
C PHE A 69 23.84 -8.14 -42.93
N GLY A 70 23.38 -8.98 -43.86
CA GLY A 70 23.15 -8.56 -45.26
C GLY A 70 24.37 -8.47 -46.16
N GLY A 71 25.51 -9.15 -45.86
CA GLY A 71 26.68 -9.23 -46.71
C GLY A 71 27.68 -8.07 -46.57
N ALA A 72 28.92 -8.28 -47.02
CA ALA A 72 30.02 -7.35 -46.81
C ALA A 72 29.90 -5.99 -47.56
N GLU A 73 29.01 -5.87 -48.53
CA GLU A 73 28.87 -4.67 -49.35
C GLU A 73 28.19 -3.46 -48.67
N ASN A 74 27.55 -3.66 -47.54
CA ASN A 74 26.87 -2.60 -46.81
C ASN A 74 27.66 -2.05 -45.58
N LEU A 75 28.90 -2.43 -45.41
CA LEU A 75 29.69 -2.13 -44.19
C LEU A 75 30.91 -1.20 -44.44
N GLU A 76 31.17 -0.80 -45.68
CA GLU A 76 32.29 0.14 -46.00
C GLU A 76 31.78 1.59 -46.07
N GLY A 77 32.13 2.36 -45.06
CA GLY A 77 32.07 3.83 -45.10
C GLY A 77 31.28 4.51 -44.01
N ILE A 78 31.80 4.51 -42.80
CA ILE A 78 31.47 5.53 -41.80
C ILE A 78 32.68 5.69 -40.86
N ASP A 79 33.31 6.87 -40.92
CA ASP A 79 34.33 7.34 -39.98
C ASP A 79 33.73 7.62 -38.61
N ALA A 80 34.51 7.35 -37.57
CA ALA A 80 34.12 7.51 -36.17
C ALA A 80 34.15 8.99 -35.75
N PRO A 81 33.20 9.47 -34.93
CA PRO A 81 33.38 10.70 -34.18
C PRO A 81 34.05 10.43 -32.81
N ASP A 82 35.10 11.22 -32.55
CA ASP A 82 35.69 11.40 -31.22
C ASP A 82 34.66 12.04 -30.27
N GLY A 83 34.60 11.54 -29.02
CA GLY A 83 33.81 12.15 -28.00
C GLY A 83 33.93 11.38 -26.67
N ASP A 84 34.69 11.96 -25.76
CA ASP A 84 34.80 11.56 -24.35
C ASP A 84 33.43 11.55 -23.67
N ASP A 85 33.16 10.49 -22.90
CA ASP A 85 32.44 10.57 -21.62
C ASP A 85 32.57 9.23 -20.87
N GLU A 86 33.08 9.35 -19.64
CA GLU A 86 33.29 8.28 -18.66
C GLU A 86 31.98 7.81 -18.04
N GLU A 87 32.03 6.57 -17.55
CA GLU A 87 31.31 5.88 -16.50
C GLU A 87 30.31 4.80 -16.89
N ASP A 88 30.50 3.70 -16.16
CA ASP A 88 29.69 2.51 -15.91
C ASP A 88 29.85 1.30 -16.84
N GLY A 89 30.68 0.38 -16.33
CA GLY A 89 30.82 -0.99 -16.80
C GLY A 89 29.51 -1.80 -16.75
N LYS A 90 28.83 -1.88 -17.89
CA LYS A 90 27.81 -2.90 -18.17
C LYS A 90 28.13 -3.61 -19.47
N THR A 91 28.50 -4.88 -19.34
CA THR A 91 28.68 -5.85 -20.44
C THR A 91 27.38 -5.98 -21.22
N ALA A 92 27.35 -5.50 -22.45
CA ALA A 92 26.21 -5.70 -23.35
C ALA A 92 26.21 -7.14 -23.86
N THR A 93 25.29 -7.97 -23.39
CA THR A 93 25.04 -9.32 -23.89
C THR A 93 24.11 -9.27 -25.10
N PHE A 94 24.52 -9.83 -26.20
CA PHE A 94 23.75 -9.92 -27.44
C PHE A 94 22.61 -10.95 -27.32
N PRO A 95 21.38 -10.64 -27.80
CA PRO A 95 20.18 -11.50 -27.60
C PRO A 95 20.27 -12.88 -28.26
N PHE A 96 21.17 -13.12 -29.22
CA PHE A 96 21.33 -14.40 -29.90
C PHE A 96 22.10 -15.42 -29.07
N LEU A 97 22.93 -15.00 -28.14
CA LEU A 97 23.62 -15.89 -27.17
C LEU A 97 22.64 -16.64 -26.27
N GLY A 98 21.45 -16.10 -25.99
CA GLY A 98 20.40 -16.77 -25.22
C GLY A 98 19.81 -18.00 -25.92
N ARG A 99 19.88 -18.08 -27.26
CA ARG A 99 19.46 -19.29 -28.01
C ARG A 99 20.53 -20.37 -28.06
N LEU A 100 21.78 -20.02 -27.86
CA LEU A 100 22.90 -20.96 -27.80
C LEU A 100 23.05 -21.58 -26.39
N PHE A 101 22.52 -20.93 -25.36
CA PHE A 101 22.64 -21.34 -23.93
C PHE A 101 21.42 -22.08 -23.38
N GLY A 102 20.29 -22.15 -24.12
CA GLY A 102 19.09 -22.88 -23.73
C GLY A 102 19.14 -24.31 -24.28
N GLY A 103 19.61 -25.24 -23.44
CA GLY A 103 19.94 -26.61 -23.76
C GLY A 103 18.81 -27.50 -24.23
N GLN A 104 19.27 -28.47 -24.98
CA GLN A 104 18.82 -29.84 -25.19
C GLN A 104 17.30 -30.14 -25.27
N ASN A 105 16.84 -30.48 -26.43
CA ASN A 105 16.50 -31.81 -26.90
C ASN A 105 15.81 -31.80 -28.26
N SER A 106 16.38 -32.62 -29.10
CA SER A 106 15.89 -33.58 -30.07
C SER A 106 15.39 -33.15 -31.43
N ASP A 107 16.19 -33.59 -32.38
CA ASP A 107 15.85 -34.19 -33.67
C ASP A 107 14.78 -33.57 -34.57
N ALA A 108 15.26 -32.98 -35.66
CA ALA A 108 14.54 -32.96 -36.92
C ALA A 108 15.51 -33.06 -38.12
N PRO A 109 15.31 -33.94 -39.04
CA PRO A 109 16.03 -33.94 -40.31
C PRO A 109 15.34 -33.01 -41.34
N ALA A 110 16.16 -32.45 -42.20
CA ALA A 110 15.81 -31.56 -43.29
C ALA A 110 15.04 -32.25 -44.44
N PRO A 111 14.34 -31.45 -45.28
CA PRO A 111 13.55 -31.98 -46.38
C PRO A 111 14.38 -32.19 -47.65
N ALA A 112 14.13 -33.23 -48.37
CA ALA A 112 14.52 -33.43 -49.75
C ALA A 112 13.29 -33.46 -50.66
N ASP A 113 13.42 -32.80 -51.78
CA ASP A 113 12.47 -32.73 -52.88
C ASP A 113 12.18 -34.07 -53.54
N GLY A 114 10.98 -34.17 -54.15
CA GLY A 114 10.80 -35.12 -55.24
C GLY A 114 9.38 -35.72 -55.37
N ALA A 115 8.77 -35.26 -56.40
CA ALA A 115 7.52 -35.55 -57.08
C ALA A 115 6.96 -36.99 -57.13
N ALA A 116 5.63 -37.00 -57.29
CA ALA A 116 4.79 -37.83 -58.18
C ALA A 116 4.07 -39.09 -57.65
N ASP A 117 2.76 -38.95 -57.77
CA ASP A 117 1.71 -39.88 -58.24
C ASP A 117 1.32 -41.19 -57.49
N GLY A 118 0.01 -41.21 -57.25
CA GLY A 118 -0.85 -42.42 -57.42
C GLY A 118 -1.54 -42.98 -56.20
N PRO A 119 -2.80 -43.39 -56.35
CA PRO A 119 -3.77 -43.44 -55.22
C PRO A 119 -3.95 -44.83 -54.61
N GLY A 120 -4.34 -44.90 -53.35
CA GLY A 120 -4.69 -46.18 -52.76
C GLY A 120 -5.11 -46.21 -51.28
N ARG A 121 -6.42 -46.02 -51.04
CA ARG A 121 -7.23 -46.82 -50.09
C ARG A 121 -6.89 -46.87 -48.59
N ALA A 122 -7.80 -46.20 -47.86
CA ALA A 122 -8.42 -46.48 -46.57
C ALA A 122 -7.82 -47.50 -45.60
N GLU A 123 -7.61 -47.11 -44.32
CA GLU A 123 -8.42 -47.55 -43.18
C GLU A 123 -7.88 -46.97 -41.85
N ARG A 124 -8.81 -46.42 -41.09
CA ARG A 124 -8.98 -46.31 -39.63
C ARG A 124 -7.72 -46.36 -38.74
N GLY A 125 -7.49 -45.29 -38.04
CA GLY A 125 -6.68 -45.29 -36.83
C GLY A 125 -6.63 -43.96 -36.12
N LYS A 126 -7.43 -43.78 -35.08
CA LYS A 126 -7.32 -42.91 -33.91
C LYS A 126 -6.86 -41.45 -34.12
N LYS A 127 -7.82 -40.54 -34.03
CA LYS A 127 -7.62 -39.14 -33.70
C LYS A 127 -6.81 -39.00 -32.42
N ASN A 128 -5.56 -38.64 -32.53
CA ASN A 128 -4.87 -37.85 -31.52
C ASN A 128 -5.14 -36.42 -31.87
N ASP A 129 -6.04 -35.76 -31.14
CA ASP A 129 -6.20 -34.32 -31.16
C ASP A 129 -4.91 -33.73 -30.59
N LYS A 130 -3.94 -33.44 -31.47
CA LYS A 130 -2.89 -32.45 -31.15
C LYS A 130 -3.58 -31.14 -31.08
N ALA A 131 -3.84 -30.66 -29.83
CA ALA A 131 -4.27 -29.29 -29.57
C ALA A 131 -3.33 -28.35 -30.34
N ALA A 132 -3.90 -27.58 -31.26
CA ALA A 132 -3.15 -26.55 -31.99
C ALA A 132 -2.61 -25.58 -30.95
N LYS A 133 -1.30 -25.49 -30.78
CA LYS A 133 -0.67 -24.53 -29.86
C LYS A 133 -0.99 -23.12 -30.36
N HIS A 134 -1.68 -22.35 -29.53
CA HIS A 134 -2.02 -20.95 -29.79
C HIS A 134 -0.84 -20.06 -29.43
N LYS A 135 -0.03 -19.73 -30.44
CA LYS A 135 1.30 -19.12 -30.26
C LYS A 135 1.29 -17.81 -29.45
N PHE A 136 0.34 -16.93 -29.72
CA PHE A 136 0.25 -15.63 -29.05
C PHE A 136 -0.61 -15.69 -27.79
N LEU A 137 -1.73 -16.41 -27.81
CA LEU A 137 -2.58 -16.61 -26.65
C LEU A 137 -1.85 -17.33 -25.51
N ASP A 138 -1.15 -18.44 -25.82
CA ASP A 138 -0.39 -19.19 -24.82
C ASP A 138 0.82 -18.42 -24.26
N SER A 139 1.37 -17.45 -25.04
CA SER A 139 2.52 -16.65 -24.61
C SER A 139 2.17 -15.40 -23.81
N TYR A 140 0.99 -14.81 -24.04
CA TYR A 140 0.64 -13.49 -23.49
C TYR A 140 -0.70 -13.47 -22.77
N CYS A 141 -1.42 -14.59 -22.69
CA CYS A 141 -2.71 -14.64 -22.02
C CYS A 141 -2.80 -15.85 -21.08
N ILE A 142 -3.60 -15.70 -20.03
CA ILE A 142 -3.95 -16.75 -19.10
C ILE A 142 -5.32 -17.29 -19.51
N ASN A 143 -5.44 -18.60 -19.75
CA ASN A 143 -6.74 -19.22 -20.09
C ASN A 143 -7.57 -19.45 -18.83
N LEU A 144 -8.51 -18.52 -18.55
CA LEU A 144 -9.44 -18.63 -17.42
C LEU A 144 -10.43 -19.77 -17.58
N SER A 145 -10.90 -20.05 -18.80
CA SER A 145 -11.82 -21.16 -19.04
C SER A 145 -11.18 -22.51 -18.76
N GLN A 146 -9.89 -22.69 -19.06
CA GLN A 146 -9.17 -23.92 -18.71
C GLN A 146 -8.97 -24.04 -17.21
N ARG A 147 -8.58 -22.94 -16.55
CA ARG A 147 -8.44 -22.93 -15.08
C ARG A 147 -9.77 -23.23 -14.38
N ALA A 148 -10.90 -22.73 -14.92
CA ALA A 148 -12.23 -23.05 -14.41
C ALA A 148 -12.56 -24.54 -14.51
N ARG A 149 -12.26 -25.17 -15.66
CA ARG A 149 -12.45 -26.64 -15.87
C ARG A 149 -11.55 -27.47 -14.96
N ASP A 150 -10.34 -26.99 -14.70
CA ASP A 150 -9.37 -27.65 -13.83
C ASP A 150 -9.66 -27.44 -12.32
N GLY A 151 -10.69 -26.64 -11.97
CA GLY A 151 -11.03 -26.31 -10.58
C GLY A 151 -9.99 -25.45 -9.87
N LYS A 152 -9.19 -24.68 -10.64
CA LYS A 152 -8.10 -23.81 -10.12
C LYS A 152 -8.50 -22.35 -9.92
N LEU A 153 -9.78 -22.03 -10.05
CA LEU A 153 -10.31 -20.69 -9.76
C LEU A 153 -11.13 -20.73 -8.49
N ASP A 154 -10.96 -19.71 -7.67
CA ASP A 154 -11.73 -19.52 -6.45
C ASP A 154 -13.21 -19.28 -6.77
N ALA A 155 -14.09 -19.68 -5.88
CA ALA A 155 -15.52 -19.48 -6.05
C ALA A 155 -15.87 -17.98 -6.01
N VAL A 156 -16.56 -17.48 -7.02
CA VAL A 156 -17.02 -16.08 -7.09
C VAL A 156 -18.39 -15.98 -6.43
N ILE A 157 -18.48 -15.20 -5.36
CA ILE A 157 -19.67 -15.08 -4.51
C ILE A 157 -20.13 -13.61 -4.51
N GLY A 158 -21.47 -13.41 -4.57
CA GLY A 158 -22.07 -12.08 -4.40
C GLY A 158 -21.87 -11.11 -5.59
N ARG A 159 -21.56 -11.66 -6.78
CA ARG A 159 -21.40 -10.87 -8.02
C ARG A 159 -22.33 -11.35 -9.15
N ASP A 160 -23.44 -11.99 -8.78
CA ASP A 160 -24.38 -12.57 -9.73
C ASP A 160 -25.00 -11.54 -10.68
N GLU A 161 -25.39 -10.38 -10.16
CA GLU A 161 -26.02 -9.31 -10.94
C GLU A 161 -25.05 -8.73 -11.98
N GLU A 162 -23.80 -8.47 -11.57
CA GLU A 162 -22.78 -7.94 -12.48
C GLU A 162 -22.39 -8.97 -13.55
N ILE A 163 -22.23 -10.25 -13.18
CA ILE A 163 -21.94 -11.32 -14.14
C ILE A 163 -23.10 -11.47 -15.12
N GLU A 164 -24.34 -11.45 -14.65
CA GLU A 164 -25.52 -11.51 -15.51
C GLU A 164 -25.57 -10.33 -16.48
N ARG A 165 -25.24 -9.14 -15.99
CA ARG A 165 -25.14 -7.94 -16.83
C ARG A 165 -24.06 -8.06 -17.90
N VAL A 166 -22.88 -8.60 -17.55
CA VAL A 166 -21.79 -8.89 -18.49
C VAL A 166 -22.26 -9.88 -19.56
N VAL A 167 -22.93 -10.98 -19.17
CA VAL A 167 -23.50 -11.98 -20.08
C VAL A 167 -24.52 -11.35 -21.03
N GLN A 168 -25.40 -10.48 -20.53
CA GLN A 168 -26.36 -9.75 -21.35
C GLN A 168 -25.67 -8.89 -22.40
N ILE A 169 -24.62 -8.16 -22.02
CA ILE A 169 -23.87 -7.27 -22.93
C ILE A 169 -23.14 -8.09 -23.98
N LEU A 170 -22.44 -9.16 -23.61
CA LEU A 170 -21.72 -10.04 -24.53
C LEU A 170 -22.63 -10.70 -25.56
N ASN A 171 -23.90 -10.94 -25.21
CA ASN A 171 -24.91 -11.55 -26.11
C ASN A 171 -25.52 -10.56 -27.11
N ARG A 172 -25.25 -9.25 -27.01
CA ARG A 172 -25.77 -8.22 -27.93
C ARG A 172 -25.14 -8.35 -29.32
N ARG A 173 -25.83 -7.81 -30.32
CA ARG A 173 -25.30 -7.71 -31.68
C ARG A 173 -24.28 -6.59 -31.85
N GLN A 174 -24.48 -5.48 -31.13
CA GLN A 174 -23.61 -4.30 -31.14
C GLN A 174 -23.40 -3.83 -29.70
N LYS A 175 -22.32 -3.08 -29.46
CA LYS A 175 -21.92 -2.64 -28.12
C LYS A 175 -21.81 -3.82 -27.16
N ASN A 176 -21.14 -4.88 -27.62
CA ASN A 176 -21.02 -6.16 -26.96
C ASN A 176 -19.71 -6.32 -26.16
N ASN A 177 -19.07 -5.23 -25.83
CA ASN A 177 -17.86 -5.21 -24.99
C ASN A 177 -18.21 -4.56 -23.66
N PRO A 178 -18.38 -5.31 -22.56
CA PRO A 178 -18.56 -4.73 -21.24
C PRO A 178 -17.26 -4.09 -20.73
N CYS A 179 -17.38 -2.98 -20.00
CA CYS A 179 -16.30 -2.34 -19.27
C CYS A 179 -16.68 -2.30 -17.79
N LEU A 180 -15.99 -3.06 -16.97
CA LEU A 180 -16.16 -3.11 -15.52
C LEU A 180 -15.50 -1.86 -14.92
N ILE A 181 -16.30 -1.02 -14.27
CA ILE A 181 -15.85 0.25 -13.71
C ILE A 181 -16.08 0.22 -12.21
N GLY A 182 -15.01 0.41 -11.42
CA GLY A 182 -15.09 0.41 -9.98
C GLY A 182 -13.73 0.72 -9.36
N GLU A 183 -13.72 0.98 -8.07
CA GLU A 183 -12.49 1.26 -7.34
C GLU A 183 -11.54 0.03 -7.31
N PRO A 184 -10.24 0.22 -7.05
CA PRO A 184 -9.30 -0.90 -6.89
C PRO A 184 -9.75 -1.83 -5.74
N GLY A 185 -9.58 -3.15 -5.90
CA GLY A 185 -9.90 -4.10 -4.83
C GLY A 185 -11.38 -4.49 -4.68
N VAL A 186 -12.33 -3.91 -5.47
CA VAL A 186 -13.75 -4.28 -5.38
C VAL A 186 -14.10 -5.63 -6.05
N GLY A 187 -13.13 -6.32 -6.67
CA GLY A 187 -13.35 -7.63 -7.28
C GLY A 187 -13.75 -7.59 -8.77
N LYS A 188 -13.27 -6.62 -9.56
CA LYS A 188 -13.54 -6.54 -11.01
C LYS A 188 -13.04 -7.78 -11.76
N THR A 189 -11.84 -8.24 -11.46
CA THR A 189 -11.23 -9.42 -12.12
C THR A 189 -11.97 -10.70 -11.77
N ALA A 190 -12.48 -10.82 -10.53
CA ALA A 190 -13.32 -11.95 -10.09
C ALA A 190 -14.59 -12.13 -10.94
N ILE A 191 -15.20 -11.04 -11.44
CA ILE A 191 -16.37 -11.11 -12.34
C ILE A 191 -16.02 -11.82 -13.65
N ALA A 192 -14.81 -11.61 -14.19
CA ALA A 192 -14.37 -12.30 -15.40
C ALA A 192 -14.09 -13.79 -15.12
N GLU A 193 -13.55 -14.12 -13.94
CA GLU A 193 -13.37 -15.50 -13.48
C GLU A 193 -14.69 -16.20 -13.25
N GLY A 194 -15.67 -15.55 -12.62
CA GLY A 194 -17.03 -16.06 -12.44
C GLY A 194 -17.76 -16.29 -13.78
N LEU A 195 -17.53 -15.42 -14.76
CA LEU A 195 -18.03 -15.67 -16.13
C LEU A 195 -17.40 -16.94 -16.72
N ALA A 196 -16.10 -17.14 -16.56
CA ALA A 196 -15.41 -18.34 -17.05
C ALA A 196 -15.95 -19.60 -16.37
N GLN A 197 -16.24 -19.55 -15.06
CA GLN A 197 -16.87 -20.66 -14.32
C GLN A 197 -18.28 -20.97 -14.83
N ARG A 198 -19.13 -19.96 -15.04
CA ARG A 198 -20.48 -20.14 -15.62
C ARG A 198 -20.45 -20.70 -17.06
N ILE A 199 -19.47 -20.29 -17.87
CA ILE A 199 -19.27 -20.86 -19.21
C ILE A 199 -18.87 -22.33 -19.09
N ALA A 200 -17.95 -22.68 -18.20
CA ALA A 200 -17.50 -24.05 -17.97
C ALA A 200 -18.65 -24.94 -17.46
N ALA A 201 -19.51 -24.42 -16.57
CA ALA A 201 -20.70 -25.09 -16.06
C ALA A 201 -21.85 -25.17 -17.09
N GLY A 202 -21.77 -24.40 -18.20
CA GLY A 202 -22.85 -24.35 -19.21
C GLY A 202 -24.03 -23.45 -18.82
N GLU A 203 -23.93 -22.67 -17.78
CA GLU A 203 -24.95 -21.76 -17.21
C GLU A 203 -25.03 -20.41 -17.93
N VAL A 204 -24.78 -20.42 -19.23
CA VAL A 204 -24.81 -19.22 -20.08
C VAL A 204 -25.64 -19.48 -21.34
N PRO A 205 -26.13 -18.42 -22.02
CA PRO A 205 -26.82 -18.54 -23.27
C PRO A 205 -26.04 -19.32 -24.33
N PHE A 206 -26.75 -20.02 -25.23
CA PHE A 206 -26.16 -20.92 -26.23
C PHE A 206 -24.95 -20.33 -26.99
N LYS A 207 -25.02 -19.03 -27.35
CA LYS A 207 -23.95 -18.33 -28.07
C LYS A 207 -22.63 -18.25 -27.30
N LEU A 208 -22.70 -18.28 -25.99
CA LEU A 208 -21.52 -18.11 -25.11
C LEU A 208 -20.94 -19.44 -24.65
N ARG A 209 -21.67 -20.56 -24.77
CA ARG A 209 -21.22 -21.89 -24.32
C ARG A 209 -19.93 -22.39 -24.99
N SER A 210 -19.71 -21.99 -26.25
CA SER A 210 -18.50 -22.35 -27.00
C SER A 210 -17.37 -21.34 -26.87
N LYS A 211 -17.57 -20.28 -26.11
CA LYS A 211 -16.58 -19.22 -25.92
C LYS A 211 -15.56 -19.60 -24.86
N GLU A 212 -14.36 -19.12 -25.03
CA GLU A 212 -13.25 -19.25 -24.07
C GLU A 212 -12.81 -17.87 -23.60
N VAL A 213 -12.57 -17.72 -22.32
CA VAL A 213 -12.17 -16.47 -21.66
C VAL A 213 -10.67 -16.50 -21.41
N TYR A 214 -9.96 -15.51 -21.92
CA TYR A 214 -8.54 -15.32 -21.76
C TYR A 214 -8.24 -13.98 -21.10
N LEU A 215 -7.43 -13.96 -20.07
CA LEU A 215 -6.94 -12.74 -19.40
C LEU A 215 -5.62 -12.34 -20.03
N LEU A 216 -5.53 -11.12 -20.55
CA LEU A 216 -4.32 -10.56 -21.16
C LEU A 216 -3.31 -10.17 -20.09
N ASP A 217 -2.10 -10.69 -20.19
CA ASP A 217 -0.95 -10.24 -19.42
C ASP A 217 -0.20 -9.14 -20.19
N LEU A 218 -0.47 -7.88 -19.83
CA LEU A 218 0.16 -6.71 -20.43
C LEU A 218 1.67 -6.69 -20.16
N THR A 219 2.09 -7.18 -18.99
CA THR A 219 3.51 -7.19 -18.61
C THR A 219 4.29 -8.14 -19.52
N ALA A 220 3.75 -9.35 -19.75
CA ALA A 220 4.35 -10.31 -20.67
C ALA A 220 4.39 -9.79 -22.12
N LEU A 221 3.36 -9.05 -22.52
CA LEU A 221 3.27 -8.49 -23.88
C LEU A 221 4.33 -7.40 -24.12
N VAL A 222 4.63 -6.59 -23.10
CA VAL A 222 5.63 -5.50 -23.15
C VAL A 222 7.04 -6.00 -22.86
N ALA A 223 7.22 -7.03 -22.07
CA ALA A 223 8.53 -7.55 -21.65
C ALA A 223 9.44 -7.83 -22.87
N GLY A 224 10.69 -7.29 -22.82
CA GLY A 224 11.68 -7.49 -23.89
C GLY A 224 11.41 -6.74 -25.20
N THR A 225 10.44 -5.82 -25.25
CA THR A 225 10.24 -4.95 -26.42
C THR A 225 11.10 -3.69 -26.27
N GLN A 226 12.24 -3.65 -26.98
CA GLN A 226 13.10 -2.46 -27.04
C GLN A 226 12.62 -1.43 -28.06
N PHE A 227 11.80 -1.84 -29.02
CA PHE A 227 11.31 -0.99 -30.11
C PHE A 227 9.78 -1.06 -30.20
N ARG A 228 9.16 0.10 -30.42
CA ARG A 228 7.69 0.26 -30.62
C ARG A 228 7.10 -0.77 -31.58
N GLY A 229 7.75 -1.06 -32.70
CA GLY A 229 7.28 -2.00 -33.71
C GLY A 229 7.15 -3.45 -33.23
N GLN A 230 7.92 -3.87 -32.22
CA GLN A 230 7.83 -5.23 -31.67
C GLN A 230 6.55 -5.43 -30.87
N PHE A 231 6.20 -4.48 -30.02
CA PHE A 231 4.94 -4.49 -29.29
C PHE A 231 3.73 -4.47 -30.23
N GLU A 232 3.75 -3.57 -31.22
CA GLU A 232 2.69 -3.49 -32.22
C GLU A 232 2.54 -4.81 -33.00
N SER A 233 3.63 -5.46 -33.35
CA SER A 233 3.62 -6.75 -34.04
C SER A 233 3.02 -7.87 -33.18
N ARG A 234 3.38 -7.94 -31.87
CA ARG A 234 2.81 -8.91 -30.92
C ARG A 234 1.31 -8.70 -30.75
N MET A 235 0.87 -7.44 -30.53
CA MET A 235 -0.54 -7.11 -30.39
C MET A 235 -1.34 -7.43 -31.67
N LYS A 236 -0.81 -7.10 -32.86
CA LYS A 236 -1.43 -7.47 -34.13
C LYS A 236 -1.56 -8.98 -34.29
N GLY A 237 -0.47 -9.73 -33.97
CA GLY A 237 -0.49 -11.18 -34.02
C GLY A 237 -1.52 -11.79 -33.10
N LEU A 238 -1.65 -11.28 -31.86
CA LEU A 238 -2.67 -11.71 -30.90
C LEU A 238 -4.10 -11.46 -31.41
N ILE A 239 -4.37 -10.26 -31.94
CA ILE A 239 -5.71 -9.92 -32.49
C ILE A 239 -6.03 -10.78 -33.70
N GLU A 240 -5.07 -11.06 -34.59
CA GLU A 240 -5.28 -11.94 -35.74
C GLU A 240 -5.58 -13.39 -35.32
N GLU A 241 -4.90 -13.89 -34.30
CA GLU A 241 -5.16 -15.21 -33.73
C GLU A 241 -6.57 -15.31 -33.14
N ILE A 242 -6.97 -14.32 -32.29
CA ILE A 242 -8.33 -14.22 -31.73
C ILE A 242 -9.39 -14.16 -32.84
N ARG A 243 -9.14 -13.39 -33.90
CA ARG A 243 -10.05 -13.27 -35.02
C ARG A 243 -10.21 -14.57 -35.79
N LYS A 244 -9.11 -15.33 -35.98
CA LYS A 244 -9.14 -16.63 -36.67
C LYS A 244 -9.93 -17.67 -35.88
N LEU A 245 -9.79 -17.68 -34.58
CA LEU A 245 -10.48 -18.62 -33.70
C LEU A 245 -11.98 -18.25 -33.54
N GLY A 246 -12.30 -16.98 -33.43
CA GLY A 246 -13.69 -16.47 -33.39
C GLY A 246 -14.48 -16.81 -32.12
N ASN A 247 -13.95 -17.67 -31.24
CA ASN A 247 -14.59 -18.10 -29.99
C ASN A 247 -13.98 -17.50 -28.72
N ILE A 248 -13.07 -16.53 -28.83
CA ILE A 248 -12.34 -15.96 -27.70
C ILE A 248 -13.02 -14.70 -27.17
N ILE A 249 -13.09 -14.57 -25.85
CA ILE A 249 -13.41 -13.35 -25.10
C ILE A 249 -12.11 -12.93 -24.40
N LEU A 250 -11.57 -11.78 -24.75
CA LEU A 250 -10.35 -11.24 -24.15
C LEU A 250 -10.69 -10.35 -22.97
N VAL A 251 -10.16 -10.66 -21.81
CA VAL A 251 -10.25 -9.81 -20.61
C VAL A 251 -9.00 -8.96 -20.54
N ILE A 252 -9.17 -7.67 -20.37
CA ILE A 252 -8.07 -6.70 -20.26
C ILE A 252 -8.26 -5.96 -18.93
N ASP A 253 -7.44 -6.31 -17.96
CA ASP A 253 -7.40 -5.55 -16.72
C ASP A 253 -6.63 -4.25 -16.94
N GLU A 254 -7.02 -3.19 -16.22
CA GLU A 254 -6.47 -1.84 -16.41
C GLU A 254 -6.47 -1.40 -17.89
N VAL A 255 -7.60 -1.58 -18.57
CA VAL A 255 -7.72 -1.31 -20.01
C VAL A 255 -7.29 0.11 -20.40
N HIS A 256 -7.28 1.06 -19.45
CA HIS A 256 -6.78 2.42 -19.65
C HIS A 256 -5.28 2.47 -19.97
N ASN A 257 -4.48 1.51 -19.51
CA ASN A 257 -3.06 1.41 -19.84
C ASN A 257 -2.81 1.17 -21.35
N ILE A 258 -3.76 0.48 -22.00
CA ILE A 258 -3.70 0.26 -23.44
C ILE A 258 -4.15 1.51 -24.21
N VAL A 259 -5.11 2.26 -23.65
CA VAL A 259 -5.76 3.40 -24.31
C VAL A 259 -5.03 4.72 -24.05
N GLY A 260 -4.54 4.91 -22.80
CA GLY A 260 -3.90 6.15 -22.34
C GLY A 260 -2.41 6.28 -22.67
N ALA A 261 -1.77 5.23 -23.11
CA ALA A 261 -0.34 5.22 -23.46
C ALA A 261 0.04 6.10 -24.69
N GLY A 262 -0.79 7.06 -25.09
CA GLY A 262 -0.63 7.88 -26.30
C GLY A 262 -0.24 9.34 -26.12
N ASP A 263 -0.29 9.88 -24.89
CA ASP A 263 -0.13 11.33 -24.68
C ASP A 263 1.30 11.79 -24.39
N ALA A 264 2.24 10.88 -24.14
CA ALA A 264 3.66 11.22 -24.05
C ALA A 264 4.40 10.94 -25.37
N GLU A 265 5.20 11.88 -25.83
CA GLU A 265 6.08 11.70 -27.00
C GLU A 265 6.93 10.42 -26.84
N GLY A 266 6.57 9.36 -27.59
CA GLY A 266 7.25 8.06 -27.54
C GLY A 266 6.47 6.90 -26.93
N SER A 267 5.25 7.10 -26.38
CA SER A 267 4.46 6.05 -25.76
C SER A 267 3.80 5.09 -26.77
N MET A 268 3.64 3.82 -26.36
CA MET A 268 3.11 2.73 -27.18
C MET A 268 1.60 2.82 -27.33
N ASN A 269 1.10 3.19 -28.49
CA ASN A 269 -0.35 3.43 -28.73
C ASN A 269 -1.06 2.14 -29.19
N ALA A 270 -1.28 1.20 -28.26
CA ALA A 270 -2.01 -0.04 -28.53
C ALA A 270 -3.48 0.19 -28.87
N ALA A 271 -4.04 1.32 -28.46
CA ALA A 271 -5.41 1.71 -28.77
C ALA A 271 -5.66 1.76 -30.28
N ASN A 272 -4.70 2.27 -31.07
CA ASN A 272 -4.85 2.37 -32.52
C ASN A 272 -4.93 1.01 -33.22
N ILE A 273 -4.45 -0.05 -32.58
CA ILE A 273 -4.52 -1.42 -33.09
C ILE A 273 -5.84 -2.08 -32.69
N LEU A 274 -6.28 -1.85 -31.45
CA LEU A 274 -7.55 -2.41 -30.90
C LEU A 274 -8.80 -1.71 -31.50
N LYS A 275 -8.78 -0.39 -31.68
CA LYS A 275 -9.93 0.39 -32.18
C LYS A 275 -10.54 -0.15 -33.46
N PRO A 276 -9.77 -0.49 -34.52
CA PRO A 276 -10.35 -1.06 -35.75
C PRO A 276 -11.02 -2.42 -35.52
N ALA A 277 -10.41 -3.31 -34.72
CA ALA A 277 -10.95 -4.64 -34.46
C ALA A 277 -12.22 -4.58 -33.62
N LEU A 278 -12.27 -3.72 -32.58
CA LEU A 278 -13.47 -3.44 -31.77
C LEU A 278 -14.57 -2.77 -32.62
N SER A 279 -14.17 -1.84 -33.52
CA SER A 279 -15.13 -1.12 -34.36
C SER A 279 -15.84 -2.00 -35.35
N ARG A 280 -15.15 -3.00 -35.89
CA ARG A 280 -15.72 -3.98 -36.81
C ARG A 280 -16.40 -5.15 -36.10
N GLY A 281 -16.29 -5.25 -34.77
CA GLY A 281 -16.87 -6.36 -33.99
C GLY A 281 -16.14 -7.70 -34.25
N GLU A 282 -14.85 -7.63 -34.65
CA GLU A 282 -14.04 -8.81 -34.97
C GLU A 282 -13.58 -9.56 -33.70
N ILE A 283 -13.53 -8.85 -32.57
CA ILE A 283 -13.16 -9.38 -31.26
C ILE A 283 -14.17 -8.95 -30.20
N GLN A 284 -14.30 -9.74 -29.15
CA GLN A 284 -15.04 -9.40 -27.94
C GLN A 284 -14.07 -9.17 -26.79
N VAL A 285 -14.25 -8.03 -26.10
CA VAL A 285 -13.35 -7.62 -25.02
C VAL A 285 -14.16 -7.29 -23.77
N ILE A 286 -13.69 -7.73 -22.62
CA ILE A 286 -14.11 -7.26 -21.29
C ILE A 286 -12.99 -6.37 -20.77
N GLY A 287 -13.25 -5.07 -20.61
CA GLY A 287 -12.31 -4.15 -19.98
C GLY A 287 -12.58 -4.02 -18.48
N ALA A 288 -11.55 -3.84 -17.67
CA ALA A 288 -11.68 -3.41 -16.27
C ALA A 288 -10.87 -2.13 -16.05
N THR A 289 -11.43 -1.18 -15.28
CA THR A 289 -10.78 0.12 -15.01
C THR A 289 -11.41 0.81 -13.80
N THR A 290 -10.83 1.93 -13.36
CA THR A 290 -11.44 2.80 -12.34
C THR A 290 -12.37 3.85 -12.95
N PHE A 291 -13.21 4.50 -12.11
CA PHE A 291 -14.09 5.59 -12.56
C PHE A 291 -13.32 6.75 -13.19
N ASN A 292 -12.20 7.14 -12.56
CA ASN A 292 -11.38 8.27 -13.00
C ASN A 292 -10.71 8.00 -14.34
N GLU A 293 -10.14 6.81 -14.51
CA GLU A 293 -9.44 6.40 -15.73
C GLU A 293 -10.42 6.17 -16.88
N TYR A 294 -11.64 5.64 -16.58
CA TYR A 294 -12.69 5.50 -17.58
C TYR A 294 -13.07 6.86 -18.20
N ARG A 295 -13.33 7.87 -17.35
CA ARG A 295 -13.66 9.23 -17.80
C ARG A 295 -12.51 9.88 -18.58
N LYS A 296 -11.28 9.67 -18.12
CA LYS A 296 -10.10 10.31 -18.72
C LYS A 296 -9.72 9.72 -20.07
N HIS A 297 -9.81 8.40 -20.24
CA HIS A 297 -9.24 7.69 -21.37
C HIS A 297 -10.28 7.05 -22.30
N ILE A 298 -11.43 6.58 -21.80
CA ILE A 298 -12.42 5.85 -22.61
C ILE A 298 -13.57 6.78 -23.02
N GLU A 299 -14.15 7.54 -22.09
CA GLU A 299 -15.28 8.41 -22.34
C GLU A 299 -14.93 9.59 -23.26
N LYS A 300 -13.70 10.10 -23.21
CA LYS A 300 -13.21 11.14 -24.11
C LYS A 300 -12.99 10.66 -25.55
N ASP A 301 -12.79 9.36 -25.74
CA ASP A 301 -12.58 8.77 -27.06
C ASP A 301 -13.90 8.25 -27.63
N THR A 302 -14.50 9.02 -28.53
CA THR A 302 -15.82 8.72 -29.12
C THR A 302 -15.88 7.35 -29.84
N ALA A 303 -14.75 6.81 -30.29
CA ALA A 303 -14.70 5.51 -30.95
C ALA A 303 -14.78 4.36 -29.94
N LEU A 304 -14.17 4.51 -28.76
CA LEU A 304 -14.23 3.53 -27.68
C LEU A 304 -15.53 3.63 -26.88
N GLU A 305 -15.99 4.84 -26.55
CA GLU A 305 -17.26 5.08 -25.86
C GLU A 305 -18.45 4.39 -26.54
N ARG A 306 -18.47 4.43 -27.88
CA ARG A 306 -19.54 3.76 -28.66
C ARG A 306 -19.43 2.24 -28.69
N ARG A 307 -18.33 1.65 -28.22
CA ARG A 307 -18.06 0.21 -28.28
C ARG A 307 -18.08 -0.47 -26.93
N PHE A 308 -17.61 0.23 -25.90
CA PHE A 308 -17.70 -0.26 -24.54
C PHE A 308 -19.06 0.09 -23.91
N GLN A 309 -19.58 -0.85 -23.12
CA GLN A 309 -20.77 -0.65 -22.31
C GLN A 309 -20.37 -0.68 -20.83
N PRO A 310 -20.53 0.42 -20.09
CA PRO A 310 -20.16 0.45 -18.68
C PRO A 310 -21.02 -0.50 -17.85
N VAL A 311 -20.35 -1.18 -16.91
CA VAL A 311 -20.92 -2.00 -15.83
C VAL A 311 -20.26 -1.52 -14.55
N THR A 312 -21.04 -0.86 -13.69
CA THR A 312 -20.54 -0.37 -12.42
C THR A 312 -20.39 -1.52 -11.44
N VAL A 313 -19.22 -1.62 -10.83
CA VAL A 313 -18.89 -2.59 -9.78
C VAL A 313 -18.68 -1.81 -8.49
N ASN A 314 -19.68 -1.85 -7.64
CA ASN A 314 -19.66 -1.17 -6.36
C ASN A 314 -18.91 -1.98 -5.29
N GLU A 315 -18.41 -1.28 -4.26
CA GLU A 315 -17.92 -1.91 -3.05
C GLU A 315 -19.04 -2.75 -2.41
N PRO A 316 -18.80 -4.03 -2.05
CA PRO A 316 -19.82 -4.86 -1.40
C PRO A 316 -20.06 -4.38 0.02
N SER A 317 -21.27 -4.65 0.54
CA SER A 317 -21.60 -4.39 1.94
C SER A 317 -20.76 -5.29 2.87
N MET A 318 -20.68 -4.92 4.16
CA MET A 318 -20.01 -5.78 5.16
C MET A 318 -20.64 -7.17 5.24
N GLU A 319 -21.96 -7.28 5.06
CA GLU A 319 -22.67 -8.57 5.07
C GLU A 319 -22.34 -9.42 3.85
N ASP A 320 -22.24 -8.82 2.67
CA ASP A 320 -21.87 -9.52 1.46
C ASP A 320 -20.39 -9.88 1.46
N THR A 321 -19.54 -9.00 1.97
CA THR A 321 -18.12 -9.31 2.21
C THR A 321 -17.94 -10.50 3.14
N LEU A 322 -18.74 -10.59 4.22
CA LEU A 322 -18.68 -11.76 5.10
C LEU A 322 -19.08 -13.05 4.38
N LYS A 323 -20.07 -13.01 3.47
CA LYS A 323 -20.44 -14.18 2.65
C LYS A 323 -19.30 -14.57 1.70
N ILE A 324 -18.65 -13.57 1.09
CA ILE A 324 -17.47 -13.78 0.24
C ILE A 324 -16.37 -14.46 1.04
N LEU A 325 -15.99 -13.90 2.19
CA LEU A 325 -14.93 -14.46 3.04
C LEU A 325 -15.22 -15.89 3.48
N LYS A 326 -16.45 -16.20 3.89
CA LYS A 326 -16.86 -17.57 4.23
C LYS A 326 -16.70 -18.54 3.07
N GLY A 327 -16.97 -18.10 1.86
CA GLY A 327 -16.84 -18.94 0.68
C GLY A 327 -15.40 -19.21 0.27
N ILE A 328 -14.49 -18.26 0.52
CA ILE A 328 -13.07 -18.39 0.14
C ILE A 328 -12.18 -18.84 1.29
N ALA A 329 -12.65 -18.82 2.54
CA ALA A 329 -11.84 -19.14 3.73
C ALA A 329 -11.11 -20.48 3.62
N HIS A 330 -11.77 -21.51 3.07
CA HIS A 330 -11.18 -22.85 2.95
C HIS A 330 -9.93 -22.89 2.03
N TYR A 331 -9.80 -21.98 1.07
CA TYR A 331 -8.59 -21.87 0.24
C TYR A 331 -7.41 -21.36 1.09
N TYR A 332 -7.65 -20.35 1.92
CA TYR A 332 -6.63 -19.80 2.83
C TYR A 332 -6.29 -20.78 3.96
N GLU A 333 -7.29 -21.46 4.51
CA GLU A 333 -7.08 -22.52 5.50
C GLU A 333 -6.19 -23.64 4.93
N SER A 334 -6.45 -24.08 3.70
CA SER A 334 -5.66 -25.11 3.04
C SER A 334 -4.25 -24.65 2.71
N PHE A 335 -4.10 -23.40 2.29
CA PHE A 335 -2.81 -22.82 1.91
C PHE A 335 -1.90 -22.59 3.13
N HIS A 336 -2.45 -22.02 4.20
CA HIS A 336 -1.68 -21.67 5.41
C HIS A 336 -1.66 -22.77 6.46
N GLY A 337 -2.53 -23.77 6.37
CA GLY A 337 -2.66 -24.83 7.40
C GLY A 337 -3.21 -24.32 8.73
N VAL A 338 -4.01 -23.25 8.70
CA VAL A 338 -4.60 -22.55 9.85
C VAL A 338 -6.11 -22.59 9.71
N LYS A 339 -6.83 -22.85 10.80
CA LYS A 339 -8.29 -22.79 10.81
C LYS A 339 -8.78 -21.36 11.09
N ILE A 340 -9.79 -20.93 10.31
CA ILE A 340 -10.32 -19.57 10.40
C ILE A 340 -11.77 -19.62 10.93
N PRO A 341 -12.02 -19.38 12.24
CA PRO A 341 -13.36 -19.38 12.79
C PRO A 341 -14.27 -18.30 12.18
N ASP A 342 -15.56 -18.61 12.02
CA ASP A 342 -16.57 -17.66 11.51
C ASP A 342 -16.61 -16.33 12.29
N GLY A 343 -16.34 -16.37 13.59
CA GLY A 343 -16.26 -15.17 14.42
C GLY A 343 -15.10 -14.24 14.00
N ILE A 344 -13.97 -14.84 13.62
CA ILE A 344 -12.78 -14.09 13.17
C ILE A 344 -13.01 -13.50 11.77
N LEU A 345 -13.69 -14.21 10.86
CA LEU A 345 -14.08 -13.66 9.56
C LEU A 345 -14.94 -12.40 9.71
N ARG A 346 -15.93 -12.44 10.62
CA ARG A 346 -16.75 -11.26 10.91
C ARG A 346 -15.90 -10.12 11.48
N GLN A 347 -15.01 -10.41 12.41
CA GLN A 347 -14.13 -9.41 12.98
C GLN A 347 -13.16 -8.82 11.93
N ALA A 348 -12.64 -9.63 11.03
CA ALA A 348 -11.79 -9.15 9.96
C ALA A 348 -12.50 -8.11 9.07
N VAL A 349 -13.77 -8.34 8.72
CA VAL A 349 -14.59 -7.36 7.97
C VAL A 349 -14.77 -6.07 8.76
N VAL A 350 -15.19 -6.18 10.04
CA VAL A 350 -15.45 -5.00 10.89
C VAL A 350 -14.18 -4.20 11.12
N LEU A 351 -13.07 -4.89 11.40
CA LEU A 351 -11.79 -4.23 11.67
C LEU A 351 -11.18 -3.62 10.41
N SER A 352 -11.24 -4.30 9.27
CA SER A 352 -10.74 -3.76 8.01
C SER A 352 -11.53 -2.52 7.59
N GLU A 353 -12.86 -2.52 7.75
CA GLU A 353 -13.70 -1.36 7.46
C GLU A 353 -13.36 -0.18 8.38
N ARG A 354 -13.17 -0.47 9.67
CA ARG A 354 -12.91 0.57 10.67
C ARG A 354 -11.50 1.15 10.60
N TYR A 355 -10.48 0.33 10.35
CA TYR A 355 -9.08 0.73 10.50
C TYR A 355 -8.34 0.93 9.18
N ILE A 356 -8.81 0.33 8.06
CA ILE A 356 -8.18 0.43 6.75
C ILE A 356 -9.07 1.28 5.84
N THR A 357 -8.75 2.56 5.73
CA THR A 357 -9.57 3.57 5.03
C THR A 357 -9.07 3.88 3.62
N ASP A 358 -7.89 3.41 3.24
CA ASP A 358 -7.25 3.65 1.94
C ASP A 358 -7.50 2.56 0.90
N ARG A 359 -8.21 1.48 1.28
CA ARG A 359 -8.56 0.34 0.45
C ARG A 359 -10.05 0.01 0.57
N PHE A 360 -10.55 -0.79 -0.37
CA PHE A 360 -11.97 -1.14 -0.47
C PHE A 360 -12.22 -2.62 -0.13
N LEU A 361 -13.45 -2.91 0.32
CA LEU A 361 -13.91 -4.27 0.48
C LEU A 361 -14.15 -4.92 -0.92
N PRO A 362 -13.98 -6.24 -1.06
CA PRO A 362 -13.57 -7.22 -0.04
C PRO A 362 -12.06 -7.33 0.14
N ASP A 363 -11.25 -6.74 -0.72
CA ASP A 363 -9.79 -6.91 -0.83
C ASP A 363 -9.08 -6.65 0.50
N LYS A 364 -9.36 -5.50 1.16
CA LYS A 364 -8.76 -5.15 2.46
C LYS A 364 -9.04 -6.17 3.57
N ALA A 365 -10.18 -6.87 3.52
CA ALA A 365 -10.53 -7.89 4.50
C ALA A 365 -9.89 -9.24 4.17
N ILE A 366 -9.75 -9.54 2.88
CA ILE A 366 -9.04 -10.73 2.37
C ILE A 366 -7.55 -10.62 2.72
N ASP A 367 -6.91 -9.50 2.37
CA ASP A 367 -5.50 -9.23 2.68
C ASP A 367 -5.23 -9.33 4.19
N LEU A 368 -6.14 -8.80 5.02
CA LEU A 368 -6.01 -8.86 6.48
C LEU A 368 -5.99 -10.31 6.99
N ILE A 369 -6.82 -11.18 6.44
CA ILE A 369 -6.86 -12.60 6.81
C ILE A 369 -5.61 -13.30 6.31
N ASP A 370 -5.22 -13.09 5.06
CA ASP A 370 -4.05 -13.71 4.44
C ASP A 370 -2.76 -13.38 5.21
N GLU A 371 -2.55 -12.09 5.51
CA GLU A 371 -1.37 -11.66 6.27
C GLU A 371 -1.42 -12.12 7.73
N ALA A 372 -2.61 -12.19 8.36
CA ALA A 372 -2.74 -12.71 9.71
C ALA A 372 -2.45 -14.22 9.80
N CYS A 373 -2.85 -14.99 8.79
CA CYS A 373 -2.47 -16.41 8.67
C CYS A 373 -0.97 -16.56 8.43
N SER A 374 -0.39 -15.70 7.60
CA SER A 374 1.06 -15.67 7.33
C SER A 374 1.87 -15.31 8.57
N ASP A 375 1.44 -14.29 9.35
CA ASP A 375 2.08 -13.92 10.62
C ASP A 375 2.06 -15.09 11.61
N MET A 376 0.96 -15.83 11.66
CA MET A 376 0.84 -17.03 12.48
C MET A 376 1.82 -18.12 12.05
N ASN A 377 1.98 -18.36 10.75
CA ASN A 377 2.95 -19.32 10.22
C ASN A 377 4.39 -18.97 10.57
N LEU A 378 4.75 -17.68 10.62
CA LEU A 378 6.09 -17.23 11.00
C LEU A 378 6.40 -17.52 12.48
N HIS A 379 5.40 -17.47 13.35
CA HIS A 379 5.59 -17.57 14.80
C HIS A 379 5.30 -18.97 15.35
N ASP A 380 4.53 -19.81 14.66
CA ASP A 380 4.19 -21.16 15.09
C ASP A 380 5.07 -22.22 14.41
N LYS A 381 5.98 -22.82 15.19
CA LYS A 381 6.87 -23.87 14.70
C LYS A 381 6.13 -25.16 14.33
N ASN A 382 4.98 -25.45 14.94
CA ASN A 382 4.21 -26.65 14.69
C ASN A 382 3.57 -26.62 13.31
N ILE A 383 3.11 -25.45 12.85
CA ILE A 383 2.54 -25.28 11.50
C ILE A 383 3.59 -25.60 10.44
N ASN A 384 4.77 -25.00 10.56
CA ASN A 384 5.87 -25.21 9.63
C ASN A 384 6.26 -26.69 9.60
N ARG A 385 6.41 -27.33 10.78
CA ARG A 385 6.76 -28.76 10.83
C ARG A 385 5.68 -29.68 10.22
N ARG A 386 4.39 -29.35 10.41
CA ARG A 386 3.29 -30.08 9.75
C ARG A 386 3.34 -29.94 8.23
N MET A 387 3.66 -28.76 7.71
CA MET A 387 3.79 -28.53 6.27
C MET A 387 4.98 -29.30 5.69
N GLU A 388 6.12 -29.30 6.39
CA GLU A 388 7.30 -30.07 6.03
C GLU A 388 6.99 -31.56 5.98
N LEU A 389 6.35 -32.11 7.02
CA LEU A 389 5.98 -33.52 7.08
C LEU A 389 5.01 -33.93 5.96
N ARG A 390 4.03 -33.10 5.64
CA ARG A 390 3.13 -33.35 4.50
C ARG A 390 3.88 -33.39 3.19
N ARG A 391 4.85 -32.50 3.01
CA ARG A 391 5.68 -32.48 1.80
C ARG A 391 6.60 -33.69 1.74
N GLU A 392 7.25 -34.06 2.86
CA GLU A 392 8.07 -35.26 2.96
C GLU A 392 7.27 -36.53 2.60
N LEU A 393 6.02 -36.64 3.11
CA LEU A 393 5.14 -37.77 2.79
C LEU A 393 4.76 -37.80 1.30
N ASP A 394 4.48 -36.64 0.68
CA ASP A 394 4.17 -36.55 -0.75
C ASP A 394 5.40 -36.92 -1.62
N ASP A 395 6.58 -36.49 -1.21
CA ASP A 395 7.82 -36.82 -1.90
C ASP A 395 8.18 -38.29 -1.74
N TYR A 396 8.00 -38.90 -0.55
CA TYR A 396 8.19 -40.33 -0.33
C TYR A 396 7.18 -41.19 -1.14
N ALA A 397 5.93 -40.73 -1.21
CA ALA A 397 4.90 -41.42 -2.01
C ALA A 397 5.26 -41.42 -3.51
N LYS A 398 5.74 -40.29 -4.05
CA LYS A 398 6.18 -40.17 -5.44
C LYS A 398 7.41 -41.04 -5.72
N GLU A 399 8.41 -41.01 -4.82
CA GLU A 399 9.61 -41.86 -4.96
C GLU A 399 9.23 -43.33 -4.93
N ARG A 400 8.30 -43.75 -4.06
CA ARG A 400 7.80 -45.10 -4.00
C ARG A 400 7.08 -45.48 -5.29
N GLU A 401 6.19 -44.68 -5.83
CA GLU A 401 5.50 -44.96 -7.11
C GLU A 401 6.49 -45.14 -8.26
N LEU A 402 7.55 -44.33 -8.30
CA LEU A 402 8.61 -44.45 -9.31
C LEU A 402 9.36 -45.79 -9.18
N LEU A 403 9.74 -46.19 -7.96
CA LEU A 403 10.43 -47.45 -7.70
C LEU A 403 9.54 -48.68 -7.94
N GLU A 404 8.24 -48.59 -7.61
CA GLU A 404 7.26 -49.66 -7.90
C GLU A 404 6.98 -49.79 -9.40
N ALA A 405 7.14 -48.72 -10.20
CA ALA A 405 7.01 -48.74 -11.66
C ALA A 405 8.22 -49.39 -12.37
N GLU A 406 9.38 -49.45 -11.72
CA GLU A 406 10.58 -50.13 -12.23
C GLU A 406 10.47 -51.68 -12.07
N THR A 407 9.88 -52.34 -13.08
CA THR A 407 9.57 -53.76 -13.03
C THR A 407 10.77 -54.69 -13.24
N GLU A 408 11.92 -54.20 -13.77
CA GLU A 408 13.06 -55.09 -14.13
C GLU A 408 14.07 -55.33 -12.98
N ASN A 409 14.13 -54.47 -11.96
CA ASN A 409 15.01 -54.67 -10.80
C ASN A 409 14.55 -53.85 -9.59
N PRO A 410 13.47 -54.27 -8.87
CA PRO A 410 12.94 -53.50 -7.76
C PRO A 410 13.92 -53.47 -6.60
N ASP A 411 14.27 -52.25 -6.15
CA ASP A 411 15.10 -52.00 -4.96
C ASP A 411 14.24 -52.15 -3.70
N PHE A 412 14.13 -53.39 -3.22
CA PHE A 412 13.35 -53.74 -2.03
C PHE A 412 13.91 -53.12 -0.74
N GLU A 413 15.21 -52.88 -0.68
CA GLU A 413 15.85 -52.24 0.49
C GLU A 413 15.42 -50.77 0.59
N ARG A 414 15.47 -50.06 -0.51
CA ARG A 414 15.01 -48.64 -0.57
C ARG A 414 13.51 -48.53 -0.36
N LEU A 415 12.69 -49.42 -0.89
CA LEU A 415 11.25 -49.47 -0.64
C LEU A 415 10.91 -49.69 0.85
N ALA A 416 11.67 -50.55 1.55
CA ALA A 416 11.49 -50.81 2.98
C ALA A 416 11.90 -49.58 3.82
N GLU A 417 13.00 -48.92 3.45
CA GLU A 417 13.41 -47.63 4.07
C GLU A 417 12.37 -46.54 3.91
N LEU A 418 11.88 -46.31 2.68
CA LEU A 418 10.83 -45.33 2.40
C LEU A 418 9.57 -45.59 3.21
N LYS A 419 9.14 -46.84 3.32
CA LYS A 419 7.97 -47.18 4.12
C LYS A 419 8.16 -46.94 5.61
N SER A 420 9.39 -47.13 6.11
CA SER A 420 9.74 -46.81 7.49
C SER A 420 9.70 -45.28 7.72
N LEU A 421 10.24 -44.48 6.78
CA LEU A 421 10.22 -43.00 6.83
C LEU A 421 8.79 -42.47 6.72
N GLU A 422 7.96 -43.03 5.80
CA GLU A 422 6.53 -42.68 5.71
C GLU A 422 5.81 -42.91 7.04
N LEU A 423 6.00 -44.08 7.69
CA LEU A 423 5.37 -44.40 8.97
C LEU A 423 5.84 -43.49 10.11
N GLN A 424 7.12 -43.12 10.14
CA GLN A 424 7.65 -42.18 11.12
C GLN A 424 7.07 -40.78 10.90
N ALA A 425 7.11 -40.24 9.68
CA ALA A 425 6.57 -38.96 9.33
C ALA A 425 5.04 -38.87 9.58
N GLN A 426 4.31 -39.95 9.24
CA GLN A 426 2.87 -40.05 9.50
C GLN A 426 2.57 -40.05 11.01
N SER A 427 3.32 -40.77 11.82
CA SER A 427 3.15 -40.82 13.28
C SER A 427 3.44 -39.48 13.94
N GLU A 428 4.48 -38.75 13.46
CA GLU A 428 4.79 -37.42 13.93
C GLU A 428 3.70 -36.43 13.54
N LEU A 429 3.22 -36.51 12.30
CA LEU A 429 2.11 -35.67 11.80
C LEU A 429 0.82 -35.90 12.60
N ASP A 430 0.47 -37.16 12.86
CA ASP A 430 -0.71 -37.53 13.65
C ASP A 430 -0.59 -37.03 15.09
N GLY A 431 0.61 -37.09 15.68
CA GLY A 431 0.90 -36.50 16.99
C GLY A 431 0.72 -34.99 17.04
N LEU A 432 1.15 -34.30 16.01
CA LEU A 432 0.94 -32.84 15.89
C LEU A 432 -0.54 -32.50 15.59
N CYS A 433 -1.22 -33.31 14.77
CA CYS A 433 -2.66 -33.10 14.48
C CYS A 433 -3.55 -33.39 15.69
N ALA A 434 -3.15 -34.28 16.58
CA ALA A 434 -3.88 -34.56 17.84
C ALA A 434 -3.92 -33.34 18.79
N GLN A 435 -3.01 -32.39 18.63
CA GLN A 435 -3.02 -31.11 19.38
C GLN A 435 -4.07 -30.12 18.87
N GLY A 436 -4.81 -30.44 17.81
CA GLY A 436 -5.77 -29.57 17.14
C GLY A 436 -5.11 -28.71 16.04
N ASP A 437 -5.91 -28.25 15.09
CA ASP A 437 -5.44 -27.30 14.11
C ASP A 437 -5.28 -25.93 14.76
N PRO A 438 -4.20 -25.18 14.46
CA PRO A 438 -4.02 -23.84 14.97
C PRO A 438 -5.13 -22.95 14.44
N GLU A 439 -5.82 -22.23 15.35
CA GLU A 439 -6.93 -21.37 15.00
C GLU A 439 -6.45 -19.90 14.97
N LEU A 440 -6.87 -19.18 13.93
CA LEU A 440 -6.64 -17.74 13.83
C LEU A 440 -7.37 -17.02 14.96
N THR A 441 -6.69 -16.10 15.64
CA THR A 441 -7.20 -15.37 16.79
C THR A 441 -7.37 -13.88 16.49
N MET A 442 -8.11 -13.19 17.37
CA MET A 442 -8.24 -11.73 17.34
C MET A 442 -6.89 -11.04 17.50
N ASP A 443 -5.96 -11.65 18.22
CA ASP A 443 -4.61 -11.12 18.44
C ASP A 443 -3.79 -11.06 17.17
N ASN A 444 -3.95 -12.04 16.27
CA ASN A 444 -3.27 -12.06 14.98
C ASN A 444 -3.80 -10.92 14.08
N LEU A 445 -5.13 -10.76 13.98
CA LEU A 445 -5.73 -9.65 13.24
C LEU A 445 -5.27 -8.29 13.78
N ALA A 446 -5.28 -8.13 15.10
CA ALA A 446 -4.88 -6.89 15.74
C ALA A 446 -3.41 -6.53 15.48
N ARG A 447 -2.51 -7.54 15.45
CA ARG A 447 -1.09 -7.34 15.14
C ARG A 447 -0.86 -6.87 13.72
N VAL A 448 -1.57 -7.44 12.75
CA VAL A 448 -1.48 -7.01 11.34
C VAL A 448 -1.98 -5.58 11.18
N ILE A 449 -3.11 -5.24 11.81
CA ILE A 449 -3.63 -3.87 11.77
C ILE A 449 -2.62 -2.89 12.41
N GLU A 450 -1.98 -3.27 13.51
CA GLU A 450 -0.92 -2.46 14.12
C GLU A 450 0.25 -2.25 13.15
N LEU A 451 0.67 -3.27 12.42
CA LEU A 451 1.73 -3.15 11.41
C LEU A 451 1.36 -2.16 10.31
N TRP A 452 0.13 -2.20 9.80
CA TRP A 452 -0.33 -1.35 8.72
C TRP A 452 -0.65 0.08 9.15
N THR A 453 -1.38 0.22 10.26
CA THR A 453 -1.94 1.51 10.70
C THR A 453 -1.14 2.17 11.82
N LYS A 454 -0.20 1.44 12.43
CA LYS A 454 0.54 1.85 13.63
C LYS A 454 -0.35 2.09 14.86
N ILE A 455 -1.55 1.52 14.87
CA ILE A 455 -2.46 1.55 16.02
C ILE A 455 -2.11 0.35 16.92
N PRO A 456 -1.78 0.56 18.20
CA PRO A 456 -1.37 -0.53 19.08
C PRO A 456 -2.41 -1.66 19.16
N ALA A 457 -1.97 -2.91 19.04
CA ALA A 457 -2.83 -4.11 19.09
C ALA A 457 -3.64 -4.20 20.40
N SER A 458 -3.08 -3.68 21.50
CA SER A 458 -3.78 -3.61 22.79
C SER A 458 -5.11 -2.84 22.73
N ARG A 459 -5.22 -1.86 21.81
CA ARG A 459 -6.46 -1.08 21.62
C ARG A 459 -7.49 -1.78 20.76
N ILE A 460 -7.05 -2.64 19.87
CA ILE A 460 -7.91 -3.41 18.99
C ILE A 460 -8.55 -4.58 19.74
N ARG A 461 -7.81 -5.14 20.72
CA ARG A 461 -8.20 -6.35 21.49
C ARG A 461 -9.29 -6.10 22.52
N GLU A 462 -9.20 -5.00 23.29
CA GLU A 462 -9.98 -4.89 24.50
C GLU A 462 -10.77 -3.62 24.63
N ALA A 463 -11.98 -3.77 25.15
CA ALA A 463 -12.64 -2.84 26.04
C ALA A 463 -12.20 -1.38 25.86
N GLU A 464 -12.12 -0.93 24.60
CA GLU A 464 -12.13 0.50 24.28
C GLU A 464 -13.15 1.20 25.17
N PHE A 465 -14.26 0.52 25.45
CA PHE A 465 -15.30 0.97 26.39
C PHE A 465 -14.81 1.14 27.82
N LYS A 466 -13.95 0.25 28.35
CA LYS A 466 -13.41 0.39 29.71
C LYS A 466 -12.42 1.54 29.78
N ARG A 467 -11.49 1.63 28.83
CA ARG A 467 -10.56 2.78 28.73
C ARG A 467 -11.30 4.10 28.55
N LEU A 468 -12.33 4.14 27.72
CA LEU A 468 -13.17 5.33 27.54
C LEU A 468 -13.98 5.67 28.79
N SER A 469 -14.38 4.69 29.62
CA SER A 469 -15.03 4.95 30.89
C SER A 469 -14.12 5.64 31.90
N GLU A 470 -12.83 5.31 31.91
CA GLU A 470 -11.80 5.85 32.82
C GLU A 470 -11.06 7.07 32.26
N LEU A 471 -11.36 7.50 31.04
CA LEU A 471 -10.68 8.60 30.34
C LEU A 471 -10.67 9.89 31.17
N ALA A 472 -11.81 10.26 31.76
CA ALA A 472 -11.92 11.48 32.57
C ALA A 472 -10.96 11.45 33.77
N ASP A 473 -10.91 10.34 34.50
CA ASP A 473 -10.08 10.19 35.69
C ASP A 473 -8.57 10.23 35.36
N ARG A 474 -8.18 9.66 34.22
CA ARG A 474 -6.79 9.75 33.76
C ARG A 474 -6.39 11.17 33.35
N LEU A 475 -7.26 11.88 32.60
CA LEU A 475 -7.00 13.25 32.20
C LEU A 475 -6.95 14.20 33.41
N LYS A 476 -7.82 14.02 34.44
CA LYS A 476 -7.82 14.84 35.65
C LYS A 476 -6.54 14.73 36.48
N LYS A 477 -5.77 13.67 36.33
CA LYS A 477 -4.45 13.55 36.98
C LYS A 477 -3.43 14.57 36.45
N HIS A 478 -3.52 14.91 35.17
CA HIS A 478 -2.59 15.81 34.49
C HIS A 478 -3.16 17.23 34.31
N ILE A 479 -4.48 17.37 34.24
CA ILE A 479 -5.16 18.65 33.99
C ILE A 479 -5.86 19.11 35.27
N ILE A 480 -5.26 20.09 35.91
CA ILE A 480 -5.70 20.60 37.21
C ILE A 480 -6.65 21.79 37.04
N GLY A 481 -7.74 21.81 37.81
CA GLY A 481 -8.66 22.93 37.90
C GLY A 481 -9.59 23.12 36.70
N GLN A 482 -9.75 22.07 35.88
CA GLN A 482 -10.60 22.08 34.67
C GLN A 482 -11.52 20.84 34.62
N ASP A 483 -12.01 20.39 35.77
CA ASP A 483 -12.76 19.13 35.89
C ASP A 483 -13.99 19.09 34.98
N GLU A 484 -14.78 20.18 34.93
CA GLU A 484 -15.96 20.30 34.06
C GLU A 484 -15.59 20.18 32.57
N ALA A 485 -14.50 20.81 32.17
CA ALA A 485 -14.00 20.74 30.79
C ALA A 485 -13.56 19.31 30.42
N VAL A 486 -12.85 18.65 31.32
CA VAL A 486 -12.38 17.26 31.12
C VAL A 486 -13.58 16.29 31.03
N ASP A 487 -14.58 16.45 31.91
CA ASP A 487 -15.78 15.60 31.90
C ASP A 487 -16.59 15.79 30.60
N ALA A 488 -16.73 17.02 30.12
CA ALA A 488 -17.41 17.34 28.88
C ALA A 488 -16.69 16.72 27.66
N VAL A 489 -15.34 16.84 27.59
CA VAL A 489 -14.52 16.20 26.56
C VAL A 489 -14.70 14.71 26.57
N ALA A 490 -14.55 14.05 27.73
CA ALA A 490 -14.67 12.61 27.86
C ALA A 490 -16.07 12.10 27.47
N ALA A 491 -17.12 12.84 27.85
CA ALA A 491 -18.51 12.52 27.48
C ALA A 491 -18.74 12.59 25.97
N ALA A 492 -18.25 13.64 25.30
CA ALA A 492 -18.38 13.80 23.85
C ALA A 492 -17.60 12.71 23.08
N ILE A 493 -16.38 12.38 23.52
CA ILE A 493 -15.59 11.31 22.93
C ILE A 493 -16.27 9.97 23.07
N ARG A 494 -16.83 9.66 24.26
CA ARG A 494 -17.61 8.44 24.47
C ARG A 494 -18.79 8.35 23.50
N ARG A 495 -19.56 9.44 23.33
CA ARG A 495 -20.69 9.48 22.37
C ARG A 495 -20.23 9.21 20.93
N GLY A 496 -19.14 9.86 20.49
CA GLY A 496 -18.60 9.70 19.14
C GLY A 496 -18.08 8.28 18.86
N ARG A 497 -17.40 7.67 19.85
CA ARG A 497 -16.82 6.33 19.69
C ARG A 497 -17.84 5.19 19.77
N VAL A 498 -18.95 5.37 20.44
CA VAL A 498 -20.04 4.37 20.48
C VAL A 498 -20.79 4.30 19.15
N GLY A 499 -20.61 5.29 18.25
CA GLY A 499 -21.21 5.25 16.91
C GLY A 499 -22.73 5.36 16.86
N ILE A 500 -23.35 6.01 17.85
CA ILE A 500 -24.82 6.19 17.92
C ILE A 500 -25.29 7.20 16.86
N SER A 501 -24.39 8.05 16.39
CA SER A 501 -24.71 9.05 15.35
C SER A 501 -24.84 8.39 13.98
N PRO A 502 -25.91 8.67 13.21
CA PRO A 502 -26.09 8.11 11.87
C PRO A 502 -25.12 8.70 10.82
N LYS A 503 -24.41 9.77 11.16
CA LYS A 503 -23.39 10.39 10.31
C LYS A 503 -22.00 10.08 10.84
N HIS A 504 -21.16 9.59 9.96
CA HIS A 504 -19.75 9.36 10.21
C HIS A 504 -18.98 10.69 10.12
N LYS A 505 -18.79 11.36 11.25
CA LYS A 505 -18.11 12.64 11.33
C LYS A 505 -17.13 12.68 12.53
N PRO A 506 -16.05 13.49 12.44
CA PRO A 506 -15.10 13.62 13.54
C PRO A 506 -15.75 14.27 14.76
N VAL A 507 -15.27 13.89 15.96
CA VAL A 507 -15.66 14.57 17.19
C VAL A 507 -14.96 15.93 17.24
N SER A 508 -15.71 16.99 17.50
CA SER A 508 -15.24 18.38 17.34
C SER A 508 -15.46 19.24 18.59
N PHE A 509 -14.46 20.03 18.93
CA PHE A 509 -14.45 20.90 20.10
C PHE A 509 -13.98 22.32 19.77
N ILE A 510 -14.58 23.32 20.44
CA ILE A 510 -13.99 24.65 20.56
C ILE A 510 -13.63 24.89 22.03
N PHE A 511 -12.32 25.03 22.32
CA PHE A 511 -11.81 25.36 23.65
C PHE A 511 -11.62 26.84 23.77
N VAL A 512 -12.39 27.49 24.66
CA VAL A 512 -12.40 28.92 24.85
C VAL A 512 -11.93 29.30 26.25
N GLY A 513 -11.11 30.27 26.39
CA GLY A 513 -10.65 30.76 27.69
C GLY A 513 -9.33 31.55 27.63
N PRO A 514 -8.85 32.09 28.75
CA PRO A 514 -7.61 32.86 28.83
C PRO A 514 -6.39 32.05 28.38
N THR A 515 -5.30 32.73 28.11
CA THR A 515 -4.02 32.06 27.80
C THR A 515 -3.46 31.39 29.06
N GLY A 516 -2.84 30.21 28.88
CA GLY A 516 -2.14 29.50 29.94
C GLY A 516 -3.02 28.75 30.98
N VAL A 517 -4.31 28.51 30.68
CA VAL A 517 -5.23 27.78 31.55
C VAL A 517 -5.27 26.26 31.30
N GLY A 518 -4.46 25.76 30.33
CA GLY A 518 -4.34 24.32 30.06
C GLY A 518 -5.01 23.85 28.77
N LYS A 519 -5.56 24.70 27.90
CA LYS A 519 -6.23 24.32 26.64
C LYS A 519 -5.36 23.40 25.77
N THR A 520 -4.17 23.84 25.41
CA THR A 520 -3.23 23.07 24.57
C THR A 520 -2.69 21.83 25.30
N GLU A 521 -2.56 21.89 26.63
CA GLU A 521 -2.10 20.76 27.42
C GLU A 521 -3.14 19.63 27.47
N LEU A 522 -4.42 19.98 27.61
CA LEU A 522 -5.50 18.99 27.53
C LEU A 522 -5.49 18.26 26.16
N VAL A 523 -5.22 18.99 25.06
CA VAL A 523 -5.15 18.37 23.72
C VAL A 523 -3.97 17.41 23.62
N LYS A 524 -2.81 17.75 24.19
CA LYS A 524 -1.64 16.87 24.21
C LYS A 524 -1.90 15.60 25.02
N GLN A 525 -2.44 15.74 26.22
CA GLN A 525 -2.78 14.60 27.09
C GLN A 525 -3.86 13.74 26.46
N LEU A 526 -4.83 14.35 25.77
CA LEU A 526 -5.85 13.65 25.03
C LEU A 526 -5.27 12.84 23.87
N ALA A 527 -4.35 13.42 23.11
CA ALA A 527 -3.67 12.71 22.01
C ALA A 527 -2.82 11.55 22.55
N ALA A 528 -2.08 11.76 23.62
CA ALA A 528 -1.29 10.71 24.26
C ALA A 528 -2.18 9.57 24.83
N ASP A 529 -3.30 9.90 25.46
CA ASP A 529 -4.21 8.90 26.03
C ASP A 529 -5.01 8.14 24.96
N LEU A 530 -5.54 8.85 23.95
CA LEU A 530 -6.34 8.21 22.90
C LEU A 530 -5.49 7.40 21.90
N PHE A 531 -4.25 7.80 21.63
CA PHE A 531 -3.45 7.23 20.56
C PHE A 531 -2.06 6.74 20.99
N ASP A 532 -1.75 6.68 22.30
CA ASP A 532 -0.49 6.21 22.93
C ASP A 532 0.79 6.81 22.31
N SER A 533 0.65 7.88 21.53
CA SER A 533 1.77 8.54 20.87
C SER A 533 1.55 10.06 20.87
N PRO A 534 2.51 10.84 21.37
CA PRO A 534 2.48 12.28 21.24
C PRO A 534 2.53 12.76 19.78
N ASP A 535 3.04 11.92 18.87
CA ASP A 535 3.10 12.19 17.43
C ASP A 535 1.74 12.09 16.73
N SER A 536 0.71 11.63 17.42
CA SER A 536 -0.68 11.62 16.91
C SER A 536 -1.33 13.00 17.01
N LEU A 537 -0.65 14.03 17.54
CA LEU A 537 -1.10 15.41 17.55
C LEU A 537 -0.64 16.14 16.30
N ILE A 538 -1.58 16.52 15.45
CA ILE A 538 -1.35 17.41 14.31
C ILE A 538 -1.71 18.82 14.74
N ARG A 539 -0.71 19.67 14.97
CA ARG A 539 -0.92 21.09 15.32
C ARG A 539 -0.80 21.97 14.09
N LEU A 540 -1.77 22.85 13.92
CA LEU A 540 -1.82 23.91 12.90
C LEU A 540 -2.11 25.24 13.59
N ASP A 541 -1.19 26.19 13.48
CA ASP A 541 -1.34 27.53 14.02
C ASP A 541 -2.05 28.40 12.97
N MET A 542 -3.24 28.90 13.29
CA MET A 542 -4.05 29.67 12.34
C MET A 542 -3.47 31.03 12.03
N SER A 543 -2.46 31.47 12.79
CA SER A 543 -1.70 32.69 12.44
C SER A 543 -0.93 32.56 11.11
N GLU A 544 -0.59 31.32 10.71
CA GLU A 544 0.05 31.03 9.42
C GLU A 544 -0.95 30.95 8.26
N PHE A 545 -2.25 30.95 8.56
CA PHE A 545 -3.34 30.74 7.61
C PHE A 545 -4.30 31.93 7.52
N MET A 546 -3.75 33.13 7.65
CA MET A 546 -4.50 34.40 7.58
C MET A 546 -4.80 34.87 6.15
N GLU A 547 -4.05 34.37 5.16
CA GLU A 547 -4.15 34.81 3.76
C GLU A 547 -5.04 33.85 2.95
N LYS A 548 -5.66 34.40 1.88
CA LYS A 548 -6.55 33.64 0.99
C LYS A 548 -5.90 32.39 0.37
N HIS A 549 -4.61 32.45 0.05
CA HIS A 549 -3.86 31.37 -0.55
C HIS A 549 -3.50 30.23 0.45
N SER A 550 -3.75 30.46 1.72
CA SER A 550 -3.42 29.47 2.77
C SER A 550 -4.26 28.19 2.69
N VAL A 551 -5.43 28.24 2.06
CA VAL A 551 -6.26 27.03 1.82
C VAL A 551 -5.52 26.03 0.95
N SER A 552 -4.80 26.48 -0.07
CA SER A 552 -3.98 25.58 -0.92
C SER A 552 -2.89 24.87 -0.14
N ARG A 553 -2.36 25.46 0.92
CA ARG A 553 -1.40 24.78 1.80
C ARG A 553 -2.04 23.68 2.67
N LEU A 554 -3.35 23.81 2.99
CA LEU A 554 -4.06 22.79 3.78
C LEU A 554 -4.47 21.59 2.94
N VAL A 555 -5.08 21.84 1.77
CA VAL A 555 -5.75 20.80 0.95
C VAL A 555 -4.97 20.46 -0.33
N GLY A 556 -4.02 21.33 -0.72
CA GLY A 556 -3.27 21.25 -1.97
C GLY A 556 -3.71 22.31 -2.98
N SER A 557 -2.87 22.60 -3.99
CA SER A 557 -3.14 23.58 -5.05
C SER A 557 -3.90 22.92 -6.20
N PRO A 558 -4.94 23.55 -6.77
CA PRO A 558 -5.63 23.03 -7.94
C PRO A 558 -4.70 22.88 -9.15
N PRO A 559 -5.05 22.01 -10.13
CA PRO A 559 -4.27 21.85 -11.36
C PRO A 559 -4.05 23.18 -12.08
N GLY A 560 -2.80 23.45 -12.47
CA GLY A 560 -2.40 24.65 -13.19
C GLY A 560 -1.91 25.82 -12.31
N TYR A 561 -1.89 25.67 -10.99
CA TYR A 561 -1.30 26.64 -10.07
C TYR A 561 0.08 26.19 -9.59
N VAL A 562 0.95 27.15 -9.24
CA VAL A 562 2.27 26.89 -8.66
C VAL A 562 2.09 26.11 -7.35
N GLY A 563 2.83 24.99 -7.19
CA GLY A 563 2.72 24.11 -6.02
C GLY A 563 1.68 22.98 -6.16
N TYR A 564 1.19 22.68 -7.37
CA TYR A 564 0.29 21.55 -7.61
C TYR A 564 0.88 20.19 -7.20
N ASP A 565 2.20 20.00 -7.37
CA ASP A 565 2.90 18.79 -6.98
C ASP A 565 3.12 18.67 -5.46
N GLU A 566 2.89 19.76 -4.71
CA GLU A 566 2.97 19.75 -3.25
C GLU A 566 1.64 19.28 -2.65
N ALA A 567 1.68 18.18 -1.92
CA ALA A 567 0.51 17.66 -1.22
C ALA A 567 0.06 18.64 -0.11
N GLY A 568 -1.25 18.75 0.13
CA GLY A 568 -1.78 19.58 1.21
C GLY A 568 -1.28 19.11 2.58
N GLN A 569 -0.84 20.06 3.41
CA GLN A 569 -0.25 19.76 4.73
C GLN A 569 -1.19 18.97 5.65
N LEU A 570 -2.49 19.30 5.65
CA LEU A 570 -3.48 18.62 6.47
C LEU A 570 -3.88 17.29 5.85
N THR A 571 -4.25 17.29 4.59
CA THR A 571 -4.76 16.09 3.89
C THR A 571 -3.72 14.98 3.84
N GLU A 572 -2.45 15.29 3.58
CA GLU A 572 -1.38 14.31 3.54
C GLU A 572 -1.05 13.74 4.94
N LYS A 573 -1.04 14.61 5.99
CA LYS A 573 -0.82 14.14 7.37
C LYS A 573 -1.93 13.20 7.83
N ILE A 574 -3.19 13.49 7.50
CA ILE A 574 -4.34 12.66 7.87
C ILE A 574 -4.34 11.36 7.07
N ARG A 575 -4.01 11.39 5.78
CA ARG A 575 -3.89 10.19 4.97
C ARG A 575 -2.86 9.22 5.53
N ARG A 576 -1.73 9.74 6.06
CA ARG A 576 -0.68 8.92 6.70
C ARG A 576 -1.03 8.51 8.12
N LYS A 577 -1.82 9.32 8.84
CA LYS A 577 -2.22 9.09 10.23
C LYS A 577 -3.72 9.40 10.39
N PRO A 578 -4.60 8.49 9.97
CA PRO A 578 -6.06 8.71 10.04
C PRO A 578 -6.58 8.77 11.49
N TYR A 579 -5.82 8.27 12.43
CA TYR A 579 -6.11 8.33 13.87
C TYR A 579 -5.24 9.42 14.51
N ALA A 580 -5.77 10.63 14.61
CA ALA A 580 -5.02 11.78 15.11
C ALA A 580 -5.93 12.77 15.85
N VAL A 581 -5.35 13.55 16.76
CA VAL A 581 -5.97 14.77 17.27
C VAL A 581 -5.46 15.94 16.44
N ILE A 582 -6.37 16.70 15.84
CA ILE A 582 -6.04 17.88 15.05
C ILE A 582 -6.31 19.11 15.90
N LEU A 583 -5.28 19.88 16.16
CA LEU A 583 -5.39 21.14 16.90
C LEU A 583 -5.25 22.32 15.94
N PHE A 584 -6.34 23.07 15.79
CA PHE A 584 -6.34 24.40 15.16
C PHE A 584 -6.19 25.46 16.25
N ASP A 585 -4.98 25.97 16.41
CA ASP A 585 -4.66 26.94 17.45
C ASP A 585 -4.99 28.37 16.98
N GLU A 586 -5.63 29.17 17.84
CA GLU A 586 -6.04 30.56 17.56
C GLU A 586 -6.98 30.69 16.34
N ILE A 587 -8.10 29.95 16.35
CA ILE A 587 -9.05 29.87 15.22
C ILE A 587 -9.61 31.27 14.79
N GLU A 588 -9.65 32.26 15.68
CA GLU A 588 -10.04 33.62 15.38
C GLU A 588 -9.15 34.31 14.34
N LYS A 589 -7.96 33.79 14.08
CA LYS A 589 -7.02 34.32 13.08
C LYS A 589 -7.16 33.69 11.70
N ALA A 590 -7.90 32.62 11.60
CA ALA A 590 -8.06 31.88 10.34
C ALA A 590 -8.78 32.70 9.26
N HIS A 591 -8.30 32.59 8.00
CA HIS A 591 -9.03 33.17 6.87
C HIS A 591 -10.43 32.52 6.71
N PRO A 592 -11.48 33.23 6.29
CA PRO A 592 -12.82 32.68 6.11
C PRO A 592 -12.88 31.46 5.19
N ASP A 593 -12.03 31.39 4.18
CA ASP A 593 -11.99 30.21 3.28
C ASP A 593 -11.45 28.95 3.98
N VAL A 594 -10.56 29.09 4.96
CA VAL A 594 -10.10 28.00 5.83
C VAL A 594 -11.27 27.48 6.67
N LEU A 595 -12.08 28.41 7.23
CA LEU A 595 -13.28 28.04 7.98
C LEU A 595 -14.31 27.31 7.13
N ASN A 596 -14.42 27.60 5.83
CA ASN A 596 -15.30 26.89 4.91
C ASN A 596 -14.83 25.43 4.69
N VAL A 597 -13.52 25.17 4.59
CA VAL A 597 -12.97 23.81 4.51
C VAL A 597 -13.23 23.03 5.80
N LEU A 598 -13.01 23.69 6.96
CA LEU A 598 -13.30 23.08 8.25
C LEU A 598 -14.80 22.75 8.38
N LEU A 599 -15.68 23.60 7.88
CA LEU A 599 -17.13 23.36 7.90
C LEU A 599 -17.47 22.12 7.10
N GLN A 600 -16.85 21.88 5.93
CA GLN A 600 -17.01 20.67 5.17
C GLN A 600 -16.55 19.43 5.96
N ILE A 601 -15.40 19.49 6.64
CA ILE A 601 -14.92 18.39 7.48
C ILE A 601 -15.92 18.07 8.62
N LEU A 602 -16.48 19.11 9.26
CA LEU A 602 -17.42 18.96 10.37
C LEU A 602 -18.79 18.39 9.93
N ASP A 603 -19.19 18.61 8.68
CA ASP A 603 -20.46 18.15 8.11
C ASP A 603 -20.41 16.77 7.49
N ASP A 604 -19.45 16.60 6.57
CA ASP A 604 -19.34 15.43 5.71
C ASP A 604 -18.34 14.39 6.24
N GLY A 605 -17.44 14.81 7.17
CA GLY A 605 -16.37 13.95 7.68
C GLY A 605 -15.24 13.71 6.65
N GLU A 606 -15.34 14.27 5.43
CA GLU A 606 -14.37 14.08 4.36
C GLU A 606 -14.06 15.38 3.60
N VAL A 607 -12.85 15.45 3.02
CA VAL A 607 -12.45 16.55 2.11
C VAL A 607 -11.78 15.96 0.89
N THR A 608 -12.06 16.52 -0.27
CA THR A 608 -11.36 16.17 -1.51
C THR A 608 -10.08 16.99 -1.63
N ASP A 609 -8.92 16.32 -1.77
CA ASP A 609 -7.64 16.97 -1.99
C ASP A 609 -7.52 17.54 -3.41
N ALA A 610 -6.45 18.29 -3.68
CA ALA A 610 -6.20 18.89 -5.00
C ALA A 610 -6.03 17.87 -6.12
N HIS A 611 -5.70 16.62 -5.79
CA HIS A 611 -5.60 15.52 -6.75
C HIS A 611 -6.93 14.77 -6.97
N GLY A 612 -8.03 15.25 -6.38
CA GLY A 612 -9.34 14.63 -6.49
C GLY A 612 -9.56 13.42 -5.58
N ARG A 613 -8.66 13.17 -4.63
CA ARG A 613 -8.76 12.06 -3.67
C ARG A 613 -9.55 12.50 -2.45
N LYS A 614 -10.47 11.65 -1.99
CA LYS A 614 -11.20 11.85 -0.74
C LYS A 614 -10.32 11.48 0.45
N VAL A 615 -10.23 12.37 1.42
CA VAL A 615 -9.52 12.17 2.67
C VAL A 615 -10.54 12.14 3.79
N ASN A 616 -10.61 11.02 4.51
CA ASN A 616 -11.57 10.79 5.58
C ASN A 616 -11.01 11.27 6.93
N PHE A 617 -11.83 12.04 7.68
CA PHE A 617 -11.52 12.59 9.00
C PHE A 617 -12.33 11.95 10.12
N GLU A 618 -13.18 10.97 9.83
CA GLU A 618 -14.11 10.35 10.78
C GLU A 618 -13.45 9.88 12.07
N ASN A 619 -12.24 9.31 11.95
CA ASN A 619 -11.48 8.76 13.06
C ASN A 619 -10.62 9.79 13.81
N THR A 620 -10.69 11.06 13.40
CA THR A 620 -9.95 12.16 14.05
C THR A 620 -10.76 12.82 15.16
N VAL A 621 -10.06 13.50 16.06
CA VAL A 621 -10.64 14.44 17.03
C VAL A 621 -10.19 15.84 16.66
N ILE A 622 -11.13 16.72 16.37
CA ILE A 622 -10.86 18.10 15.98
C ILE A 622 -10.99 19.02 17.18
N VAL A 623 -9.94 19.73 17.50
CA VAL A 623 -9.94 20.73 18.58
C VAL A 623 -9.52 22.08 18.02
N MET A 624 -10.35 23.07 18.23
CA MET A 624 -10.08 24.48 17.90
C MET A 624 -9.89 25.26 19.19
N THR A 625 -8.83 26.06 19.30
CA THR A 625 -8.66 26.94 20.49
C THR A 625 -8.95 28.38 20.14
N SER A 626 -9.51 29.12 21.09
CA SER A 626 -9.74 30.54 20.98
C SER A 626 -9.51 31.25 22.31
N ASN A 627 -9.05 32.48 22.21
CA ASN A 627 -8.93 33.42 23.36
C ASN A 627 -10.10 34.41 23.43
N ALA A 628 -11.12 34.26 22.56
CA ALA A 628 -12.25 35.14 22.49
C ALA A 628 -13.00 35.28 23.82
N GLY A 629 -13.40 36.50 24.18
CA GLY A 629 -14.14 36.78 25.41
C GLY A 629 -13.33 36.79 26.71
N SER A 630 -11.99 36.54 26.64
CA SER A 630 -11.13 36.50 27.83
C SER A 630 -10.73 37.87 28.38
N ASP A 631 -10.73 38.95 27.55
CA ASP A 631 -10.14 40.27 27.87
C ASP A 631 -11.14 41.31 28.40
N ARG A 632 -12.44 41.02 28.41
CA ARG A 632 -13.42 41.98 28.89
C ARG A 632 -13.56 41.90 30.41
N LYS A 633 -13.21 43.02 31.08
CA LYS A 633 -13.37 43.23 32.53
C LYS A 633 -14.80 42.95 32.99
N GLU A 634 -14.93 42.37 34.17
CA GLU A 634 -16.17 42.10 34.87
C GLU A 634 -17.05 43.37 34.91
N GLY A 635 -18.07 43.45 34.09
CA GLY A 635 -19.07 44.49 34.07
C GLY A 635 -20.41 43.93 34.54
N SER A 636 -20.84 44.40 35.70
CA SER A 636 -22.20 44.46 36.23
C SER A 636 -22.94 43.12 36.47
N VAL A 637 -23.06 42.80 37.71
CA VAL A 637 -23.88 41.76 38.32
C VAL A 637 -25.36 42.01 38.00
N GLY A 638 -25.93 41.18 37.10
CA GLY A 638 -27.38 41.09 36.97
C GLY A 638 -27.90 40.00 37.94
N PHE A 639 -28.86 40.31 38.76
CA PHE A 639 -29.50 39.43 39.73
C PHE A 639 -30.20 38.26 38.98
N GLY A 640 -29.84 36.99 39.26
CA GLY A 640 -30.67 35.85 38.95
C GLY A 640 -30.14 34.75 38.04
N ARG A 641 -28.90 34.77 37.51
CA ARG A 641 -28.32 33.69 36.71
C ARG A 641 -26.99 33.18 37.29
N SER A 642 -26.69 31.90 37.11
CA SER A 642 -25.40 31.33 37.55
C SER A 642 -24.21 31.98 36.80
N VAL A 643 -23.08 32.10 37.49
CA VAL A 643 -21.84 32.70 36.90
C VAL A 643 -21.40 31.92 35.65
N SER A 644 -21.62 30.61 35.60
CA SER A 644 -21.33 29.74 34.48
C SER A 644 -22.18 30.04 33.22
N GLU A 645 -23.49 30.29 33.40
CA GLU A 645 -24.40 30.67 32.30
C GLU A 645 -24.05 32.01 31.68
N GLN A 646 -23.73 33.01 32.53
CA GLN A 646 -23.32 34.34 32.06
C GLN A 646 -21.99 34.29 31.28
N ASN A 647 -21.03 33.46 31.70
CA ASN A 647 -19.79 33.26 30.99
C ASN A 647 -20.03 32.58 29.64
N ARG A 648 -20.92 31.60 29.57
CA ARG A 648 -21.28 30.92 28.33
C ARG A 648 -21.94 31.84 27.32
N GLU A 649 -22.90 32.71 27.75
CA GLU A 649 -23.53 33.71 26.87
C GLU A 649 -22.50 34.70 26.32
N ARG A 650 -21.56 35.16 27.17
CA ARG A 650 -20.47 36.05 26.73
C ARG A 650 -19.56 35.40 25.69
N ILE A 651 -19.18 34.14 25.91
CA ILE A 651 -18.33 33.40 25.00
C ILE A 651 -19.05 33.17 23.67
N MET A 652 -20.33 32.79 23.70
CA MET A 652 -21.12 32.62 22.48
C MET A 652 -21.22 33.91 21.68
N LYS A 653 -21.38 35.08 22.35
CA LYS A 653 -21.39 36.37 21.68
C LYS A 653 -20.03 36.73 21.08
N ALA A 654 -18.93 36.46 21.79
CA ALA A 654 -17.59 36.71 21.30
C ALA A 654 -17.21 35.79 20.12
N LEU A 655 -17.63 34.51 20.16
CA LEU A 655 -17.47 33.59 19.04
C LEU A 655 -18.27 34.02 17.80
N GLY A 656 -19.47 34.57 18.01
CA GLY A 656 -20.32 35.10 16.94
C GLY A 656 -19.75 36.32 16.22
N GLU A 657 -18.71 37.02 16.78
CA GLU A 657 -18.02 38.12 16.12
C GLU A 657 -17.16 37.68 14.92
N PHE A 658 -16.66 36.43 14.92
CA PHE A 658 -15.78 35.92 13.86
C PHE A 658 -16.21 34.57 13.27
N LEU A 659 -16.99 33.74 13.98
CA LEU A 659 -17.57 32.51 13.48
C LEU A 659 -19.02 32.67 13.07
N ARG A 660 -19.38 32.15 11.91
CA ARG A 660 -20.80 32.17 11.47
C ARG A 660 -21.63 31.25 12.38
N PRO A 661 -22.91 31.57 12.63
CA PRO A 661 -23.81 30.71 13.43
C PRO A 661 -23.87 29.26 12.92
N GLU A 662 -23.77 29.08 11.61
CA GLU A 662 -23.73 27.77 10.96
C GLU A 662 -22.52 26.95 11.45
N PHE A 663 -21.33 27.53 11.51
CA PHE A 663 -20.13 26.88 11.99
C PHE A 663 -20.26 26.46 13.47
N ILE A 664 -20.77 27.35 14.31
CA ILE A 664 -20.96 27.12 15.75
C ILE A 664 -21.91 25.93 15.98
N ASN A 665 -22.98 25.82 15.16
CA ASN A 665 -23.97 24.73 15.27
C ASN A 665 -23.46 23.35 14.78
N ARG A 666 -22.34 23.31 14.08
CA ARG A 666 -21.74 22.04 13.58
C ARG A 666 -20.74 21.42 14.57
N VAL A 667 -20.23 22.23 15.47
CA VAL A 667 -19.32 21.78 16.52
C VAL A 667 -20.07 21.01 17.59
N ASP A 668 -19.55 19.88 18.01
CA ASP A 668 -20.22 19.00 18.99
C ASP A 668 -20.27 19.62 20.39
N GLU A 669 -19.18 20.26 20.84
CA GLU A 669 -19.11 20.87 22.16
C GLU A 669 -18.24 22.15 22.18
N ILE A 670 -18.73 23.17 22.84
CA ILE A 670 -17.98 24.40 23.17
C ILE A 670 -17.64 24.38 24.64
N ILE A 671 -16.34 24.29 24.94
CA ILE A 671 -15.82 24.06 26.28
C ILE A 671 -15.14 25.33 26.80
N CYS A 672 -15.61 25.80 27.93
CA CYS A 672 -15.10 26.99 28.61
C CYS A 672 -14.06 26.60 29.66
N PHE A 673 -12.86 27.14 29.53
CA PHE A 673 -11.79 26.96 30.52
C PHE A 673 -11.84 28.06 31.57
N ASN A 674 -11.85 27.65 32.82
CA ASN A 674 -11.87 28.54 33.97
C ASN A 674 -10.47 29.12 34.24
N ARG A 675 -10.43 30.27 34.93
CA ARG A 675 -9.18 30.83 35.46
C ARG A 675 -8.65 29.92 36.56
N LEU A 676 -7.31 29.79 36.65
CA LEU A 676 -6.65 28.97 37.64
C LEU A 676 -6.50 29.73 38.98
N ASP A 677 -6.84 29.09 40.07
CA ASP A 677 -6.64 29.56 41.44
C ASP A 677 -5.22 29.29 41.94
N GLU A 678 -4.80 29.96 43.02
CA GLU A 678 -3.47 29.72 43.64
C GLU A 678 -3.23 28.27 44.01
N LYS A 679 -4.25 27.57 44.50
CA LYS A 679 -4.17 26.11 44.82
C LYS A 679 -3.88 25.28 43.59
N ASN A 680 -4.49 25.62 42.46
CA ASN A 680 -4.25 24.97 41.17
C ASN A 680 -2.82 25.21 40.69
N PHE A 681 -2.27 26.42 40.87
CA PHE A 681 -0.89 26.71 40.54
C PHE A 681 0.11 25.89 41.34
N VAL A 682 -0.13 25.64 42.64
CA VAL A 682 0.73 24.76 43.44
C VAL A 682 0.67 23.32 42.95
N ALA A 683 -0.52 22.82 42.61
CA ALA A 683 -0.67 21.48 42.08
C ALA A 683 0.00 21.32 40.70
N ILE A 684 -0.12 22.32 39.82
CA ILE A 684 0.56 22.35 38.51
C ILE A 684 2.08 22.41 38.69
N ALA A 685 2.58 23.21 39.67
CA ALA A 685 4.00 23.26 39.98
C ALA A 685 4.56 21.90 40.38
N ARG A 686 3.83 21.12 41.20
CA ARG A 686 4.23 19.75 41.56
C ARG A 686 4.33 18.84 40.32
N ILE A 687 3.32 18.86 39.45
CA ILE A 687 3.36 18.05 38.20
C ILE A 687 4.59 18.41 37.36
N MET A 688 4.89 19.70 37.15
CA MET A 688 6.06 20.15 36.40
C MET A 688 7.38 19.78 37.07
N LEU A 689 7.43 19.78 38.39
CA LEU A 689 8.61 19.35 39.13
C LEU A 689 8.79 17.83 39.08
N ASP A 690 7.71 17.05 39.09
CA ASP A 690 7.75 15.59 38.92
C ASP A 690 8.17 15.21 37.52
N GLU A 691 7.73 15.93 36.47
CA GLU A 691 8.21 15.78 35.10
C GLU A 691 9.72 16.07 35.00
N LEU A 692 10.20 17.13 35.67
CA LEU A 692 11.62 17.45 35.73
C LEU A 692 12.41 16.35 36.44
N ALA A 693 11.88 15.82 37.56
CA ALA A 693 12.50 14.71 38.30
C ALA A 693 12.62 13.45 37.44
N ALA A 694 11.56 13.12 36.65
CA ALA A 694 11.56 12.01 35.73
C ALA A 694 12.63 12.18 34.62
N SER A 695 12.71 13.38 34.01
CA SER A 695 13.69 13.69 32.97
C SER A 695 15.14 13.66 33.49
N LEU A 696 15.37 14.11 34.71
CA LEU A 696 16.70 14.02 35.37
C LEU A 696 17.06 12.58 35.69
N LYS A 697 16.10 11.76 36.10
CA LYS A 697 16.30 10.33 36.37
C LYS A 697 16.76 9.55 35.14
N GLU A 698 16.18 9.86 33.97
CA GLU A 698 16.63 9.28 32.68
C GLU A 698 18.11 9.62 32.36
N LYS A 699 18.59 10.76 32.86
CA LYS A 699 19.98 11.20 32.72
C LYS A 699 20.87 10.70 33.83
N GLY A 700 20.36 9.88 34.76
CA GLY A 700 21.15 9.29 35.87
C GLY A 700 21.17 10.15 37.15
N PHE A 701 20.41 11.23 37.26
CA PHE A 701 20.34 12.09 38.43
C PHE A 701 19.07 11.84 39.22
N ILE A 702 19.15 11.70 40.53
CA ILE A 702 17.97 11.61 41.41
C ILE A 702 17.68 13.01 41.92
N PHE A 703 16.54 13.57 41.49
CA PHE A 703 16.06 14.88 41.93
C PHE A 703 14.87 14.75 42.89
N THR A 704 14.93 15.46 44.00
CA THR A 704 13.86 15.57 44.99
C THR A 704 13.62 17.02 45.38
N TYR A 705 12.43 17.37 45.82
CA TYR A 705 12.08 18.73 46.21
C TYR A 705 11.12 18.74 47.43
N ASP A 706 11.18 19.81 48.21
CA ASP A 706 10.23 20.03 49.30
C ASP A 706 8.96 20.75 48.82
N ASP A 707 7.81 20.46 49.44
CA ASP A 707 6.52 21.10 49.10
C ASP A 707 6.57 22.64 49.17
N ALA A 708 7.42 23.19 50.03
CA ALA A 708 7.64 24.63 50.12
C ALA A 708 8.24 25.23 48.83
N VAL A 709 9.02 24.48 48.07
CA VAL A 709 9.59 24.90 46.77
C VAL A 709 8.47 25.06 45.74
N ALA A 710 7.55 24.06 45.66
CA ALA A 710 6.40 24.12 44.77
C ALA A 710 5.50 25.33 45.08
N ALA A 711 5.21 25.58 46.38
CA ALA A 711 4.42 26.71 46.82
C ALA A 711 5.13 28.05 46.50
N TYR A 712 6.44 28.15 46.72
CA TYR A 712 7.23 29.34 46.38
C TYR A 712 7.18 29.69 44.89
N LEU A 713 7.43 28.69 44.03
CA LEU A 713 7.40 28.83 42.55
C LEU A 713 6.01 29.23 42.07
N ALA A 714 4.97 28.63 42.64
CA ALA A 714 3.59 28.94 42.33
C ALA A 714 3.27 30.41 42.69
N ASN A 715 3.57 30.86 43.92
CA ASN A 715 3.30 32.20 44.38
C ASN A 715 4.07 33.26 43.59
N LYS A 716 5.34 33.01 43.28
CA LYS A 716 6.20 33.91 42.50
C LYS A 716 5.73 34.08 41.06
N SER A 717 5.13 33.05 40.48
CA SER A 717 4.67 32.99 39.09
C SER A 717 3.18 33.28 38.93
N TYR A 718 2.43 33.39 40.02
CA TYR A 718 0.98 33.60 39.96
C TYR A 718 0.63 34.87 39.19
N SER A 719 -0.14 34.71 38.14
CA SER A 719 -0.61 35.78 37.30
C SER A 719 -1.94 35.45 36.67
N LEU A 720 -2.94 36.27 36.92
CA LEU A 720 -4.25 36.16 36.32
C LEU A 720 -4.26 36.36 34.79
N THR A 721 -3.21 37.03 34.25
CA THR A 721 -3.12 37.41 32.84
C THR A 721 -2.40 36.31 31.99
N TYR A 722 -1.32 35.74 32.53
CA TYR A 722 -0.44 34.82 31.77
C TYR A 722 -0.61 33.36 32.12
N GLY A 723 -1.38 33.04 33.17
CA GLY A 723 -1.64 31.69 33.62
C GLY A 723 -0.36 30.86 33.87
N ALA A 724 -0.42 29.55 33.70
CA ALA A 724 0.67 28.60 33.98
C ALA A 724 1.89 28.75 33.04
N ARG A 725 1.82 29.51 31.95
CA ARG A 725 3.02 29.79 31.10
C ARG A 725 4.13 30.47 31.87
N ASN A 726 3.74 31.36 32.79
CA ASN A 726 4.71 32.07 33.61
C ASN A 726 5.39 31.12 34.61
N LEU A 727 4.68 30.17 35.15
CA LEU A 727 5.21 29.15 36.06
C LEU A 727 6.35 28.33 35.40
N ARG A 728 6.17 27.87 34.16
CA ARG A 728 7.21 27.14 33.44
C ARG A 728 8.48 27.95 33.24
N ARG A 729 8.34 29.25 32.89
CA ARG A 729 9.48 30.16 32.77
C ARG A 729 10.18 30.38 34.11
N THR A 730 9.41 30.49 35.20
CA THR A 730 9.96 30.66 36.53
C THR A 730 10.74 29.38 36.96
N ILE A 731 10.20 28.19 36.73
CA ILE A 731 10.90 26.91 36.98
C ILE A 731 12.21 26.85 36.19
N GLN A 732 12.18 27.18 34.90
CA GLN A 732 13.39 27.19 34.07
C GLN A 732 14.46 28.13 34.63
N LYS A 733 14.07 29.34 35.02
CA LYS A 733 15.02 30.35 35.48
C LYS A 733 15.53 30.10 36.87
N GLU A 734 14.67 29.68 37.80
CA GLU A 734 15.00 29.63 39.23
C GLU A 734 15.53 28.24 39.65
N LEU A 735 15.22 27.18 38.85
CA LEU A 735 15.55 25.80 39.20
C LEU A 735 16.38 25.09 38.13
N GLU A 736 15.90 25.00 36.90
CA GLU A 736 16.60 24.26 35.84
C GLU A 736 17.98 24.87 35.54
N ALA A 737 18.11 26.20 35.52
CA ALA A 737 19.35 26.90 35.29
C ALA A 737 20.36 26.62 36.48
N VAL A 738 19.85 26.59 37.71
CA VAL A 738 20.68 26.32 38.88
C VAL A 738 21.12 24.85 38.91
N ILE A 739 20.23 23.93 38.57
CA ILE A 739 20.56 22.50 38.44
C ILE A 739 21.61 22.30 37.35
N ALA A 740 21.46 22.92 36.19
CA ALA A 740 22.42 22.81 35.09
C ALA A 740 23.79 23.33 35.46
N MET A 741 23.89 24.48 36.13
CA MET A 741 25.16 25.01 36.64
C MET A 741 25.80 24.05 37.67
N ARG A 742 24.99 23.51 38.61
CA ARG A 742 25.48 22.58 39.61
C ARG A 742 26.03 21.28 39.01
N ILE A 743 25.38 20.75 37.98
CA ILE A 743 25.86 19.57 37.25
C ILE A 743 27.17 19.88 36.51
N ILE A 744 27.31 21.04 35.91
CA ILE A 744 28.51 21.47 35.21
C ILE A 744 29.68 21.67 36.20
N ASP A 745 29.43 22.37 37.33
CA ASP A 745 30.46 22.63 38.37
C ASP A 745 30.93 21.35 39.08
N SER A 746 30.11 20.29 39.05
CA SER A 746 30.46 19.00 39.68
C SER A 746 31.10 17.99 38.70
N TYR A 747 31.71 18.47 37.59
CA TYR A 747 32.35 17.61 36.58
C TYR A 747 33.49 16.76 37.19
N ASP A 748 34.28 17.32 38.11
CA ASP A 748 35.39 16.61 38.79
C ASP A 748 34.91 15.66 39.92
N HIS A 749 33.70 15.90 40.47
CA HIS A 749 33.09 15.09 41.51
C HIS A 749 31.59 14.90 41.14
N PRO A 750 31.25 13.84 40.41
CA PRO A 750 29.89 13.64 39.89
C PRO A 750 28.84 13.54 41.02
N VAL A 751 27.93 14.48 41.06
CA VAL A 751 26.77 14.48 41.95
C VAL A 751 25.71 13.59 41.38
N THR A 752 25.20 12.64 42.17
CA THR A 752 24.13 11.71 41.74
C THR A 752 22.76 12.06 42.29
N GLN A 753 22.72 12.82 43.38
CA GLN A 753 21.46 13.22 44.04
C GLN A 753 21.41 14.73 44.26
N LEU A 754 20.29 15.32 43.90
CA LEU A 754 20.00 16.75 44.03
C LEU A 754 18.69 16.94 44.80
N ARG A 755 18.68 17.79 45.80
CA ARG A 755 17.49 18.15 46.59
C ARG A 755 17.28 19.64 46.60
N ALA A 756 16.12 20.10 46.12
CA ALA A 756 15.73 21.50 46.23
C ALA A 756 15.00 21.77 47.55
N VAL A 757 15.48 22.73 48.33
CA VAL A 757 14.93 23.16 49.61
C VAL A 757 14.77 24.67 49.66
N MET A 758 13.92 25.16 50.55
CA MET A 758 13.78 26.60 50.78
C MET A 758 14.72 27.02 51.91
N LYS A 759 15.61 28.01 51.59
CA LYS A 759 16.52 28.63 52.57
C LYS A 759 16.52 30.14 52.39
N ASP A 760 16.34 30.84 53.47
CA ASP A 760 16.34 32.32 53.50
C ASP A 760 15.43 33.01 52.46
N GLY A 761 14.29 32.37 52.12
CA GLY A 761 13.32 32.87 51.11
C GLY A 761 13.72 32.66 49.66
N ALA A 762 14.75 31.87 49.37
CA ALA A 762 15.19 31.48 48.04
C ALA A 762 15.32 29.96 47.93
N ILE A 763 15.37 29.45 46.71
CA ILE A 763 15.60 28.02 46.45
C ILE A 763 17.11 27.73 46.58
N ASP A 764 17.48 26.83 47.49
CA ASP A 764 18.84 26.30 47.62
C ASP A 764 18.88 24.84 47.13
N LEU A 765 19.94 24.47 46.42
CA LEU A 765 20.13 23.13 45.85
C LEU A 765 21.19 22.37 46.62
N LEU A 766 20.79 21.39 47.38
CA LEU A 766 21.67 20.49 48.09
C LEU A 766 22.13 19.36 47.17
N SER A 767 23.40 19.16 47.04
CA SER A 767 24.04 18.01 46.35
C SER A 767 24.41 16.97 47.42
N LEU A 768 23.93 15.74 47.25
CA LEU A 768 24.18 14.59 48.11
C LEU A 768 25.00 13.55 47.38
#